data_534be3fb8fa4b809d818de663e719e92
#
_entry.id   534be3fb8fa4b809d818de663e719e92
#
_cell.length_a   1.000
_cell.length_b   1.000
_cell.length_c   1.000
_cell.angle_alpha   90.00
_cell.angle_beta   90.00
_cell.angle_gamma   90.00
#
_symmetry.space_group_name_H-M   'P 1'
#
loop_
_entity.id
_entity.type
_entity.pdbx_description
1 polymer ?
#
loop_
_entity_poly.entity_id
_entity_poly.type
_entity_poly.pdbx_seq_one_letter_code
_entity_poly.pdbx_strand_id
1 'polypeptide(L)'
;MTRSERVFARLLRIFPADFRARFGKDMADLFRDQLAAARADGRGAVARLWLRTVPSFVVAGLRERRESAARATGTGGPSMVEVLVADLRLTLRLLRRSPGFALTAVVVMSLGIGAVATIASAINAVVLRPLPGATEGHRLIGIERRSRDYTDGASASVDYYRFLQDRARTVAGIAAWNRVALSVAFDGQGHALLGNLVSGNYFSVLGARPALGRFFSPEEDRSPGTHPVVVVSHGFWERALGGDSTVIGRTLSVNGHPFTLIGVAEPGFRGVFTPLRTEAWVPLMMRGQLRPGQDAPDAATLWLFARLADGVSKDAARQELGALVAERADDPAEPAAYREYRYLRMTDLTGLPDDARRLFLGFMSLLLGAAFLVLIIASVNVASMLSARAIARRREMALRTALGAGRGRLIRQLLTESIVLFLLGAGGGVLVASVVTDAFERMPLPAGPAFALELSPDPRILVFSILLALLTGLAFGLAPALQGAQHDVTIRLRSDTAAGGRRRSGVASALIVGQLALSLVLLVAAGLFLRALQTGSRIDPGFRVDGVVMTALDPTAWGYDDGKGRAFYRAFRERLAALPGVTAVSATGVVPLGFASSGIRIRLDGQARTGPRDGIHVEVAAVDPGYFTVLELPLAAGREFETGDDGSAPPVMIINETLARRIAPDGQVLGATLTVGDRRMTIVGIARDAKYGSLGEVTPPFAYFPLDQWWRSDQTMLIRSTNEAAALAPAIAAALHAIDPSLPRPTITTLRREAGIVLLPQRVAATVTGALGLVGLLMATVGLYGIISFSANRRVREIGVRVALGASRRDVVSLIVRDGVRLAGAGVVVGLLLAAAVTRLLGRFLFDLSPFDPVTFAAMAALFIGVALLASYLPARRAATADPMTALRAD
;
A
#
# COMPACT_ATOMS: atom_id res chain seq x y z
N MET A 1 48.79 17.81 -35.71
CA MET A 1 47.86 16.86 -35.01
C MET A 1 46.47 17.44 -34.91
N THR A 2 45.52 16.78 -35.45
CA THR A 2 44.08 17.15 -35.33
C THR A 2 43.56 16.98 -33.89
N ARG A 3 42.40 17.55 -33.58
CA ARG A 3 41.75 17.40 -32.26
C ARG A 3 41.52 15.91 -31.89
N SER A 4 41.15 15.10 -32.83
CA SER A 4 40.94 13.64 -32.68
C SER A 4 42.26 12.88 -32.39
N GLU A 5 43.34 13.24 -33.03
CA GLU A 5 44.66 12.63 -32.77
C GLU A 5 45.16 12.96 -31.35
N ARG A 6 44.94 14.19 -30.89
CA ARG A 6 45.26 14.58 -29.51
C ARG A 6 44.48 13.80 -28.46
N VAL A 7 43.19 13.55 -28.71
CA VAL A 7 42.37 12.72 -27.83
C VAL A 7 42.85 11.27 -27.82
N PHE A 8 43.17 10.69 -28.99
CA PHE A 8 43.68 9.34 -29.08
C PHE A 8 45.06 9.20 -28.40
N ALA A 9 45.94 10.18 -28.53
CA ALA A 9 47.24 10.19 -27.84
C ALA A 9 47.08 10.24 -26.31
N ARG A 10 45.99 10.86 -25.79
CA ARG A 10 45.65 10.79 -24.36
C ARG A 10 45.16 9.41 -23.97
N LEU A 11 44.34 8.75 -24.80
CA LEU A 11 43.86 7.38 -24.57
C LEU A 11 45.02 6.38 -24.54
N LEU A 12 46.06 6.56 -25.36
CA LEU A 12 47.25 5.72 -25.30
C LEU A 12 47.95 5.72 -23.93
N ARG A 13 47.78 6.76 -23.12
CA ARG A 13 48.35 6.82 -21.76
C ARG A 13 47.69 5.79 -20.79
N ILE A 14 46.61 5.16 -21.18
CA ILE A 14 46.00 4.04 -20.42
C ILE A 14 46.92 2.81 -20.47
N PHE A 15 47.74 2.64 -21.49
CA PHE A 15 48.72 1.54 -21.60
C PHE A 15 49.99 1.77 -20.79
N PRO A 16 50.67 0.70 -20.30
CA PRO A 16 51.97 0.80 -19.62
C PRO A 16 53.02 1.49 -20.48
N ALA A 17 54.05 2.05 -19.81
CA ALA A 17 55.12 2.78 -20.51
C ALA A 17 55.87 1.92 -21.52
N ASP A 18 56.21 0.69 -21.15
CA ASP A 18 56.93 -0.27 -22.00
C ASP A 18 56.13 -0.66 -23.24
N PHE A 19 54.83 -0.88 -23.07
CA PHE A 19 53.92 -1.19 -24.18
C PHE A 19 53.79 -0.02 -25.14
N ARG A 20 53.70 1.22 -24.61
CA ARG A 20 53.67 2.43 -25.43
C ARG A 20 54.94 2.67 -26.20
N ALA A 21 56.11 2.34 -25.62
CA ALA A 21 57.38 2.48 -26.25
C ALA A 21 57.52 1.53 -27.47
N ARG A 22 56.95 0.32 -27.35
CA ARG A 22 57.00 -0.70 -28.44
C ARG A 22 55.95 -0.50 -29.51
N PHE A 23 54.74 -0.17 -29.16
CA PHE A 23 53.57 -0.22 -30.06
C PHE A 23 52.84 1.11 -30.21
N GLY A 24 53.15 2.12 -29.39
CA GLY A 24 52.41 3.36 -29.37
C GLY A 24 52.42 4.15 -30.67
N LYS A 25 53.51 4.09 -31.41
CA LYS A 25 53.67 4.77 -32.74
C LYS A 25 52.78 4.09 -33.78
N ASP A 26 52.85 2.76 -33.87
CA ASP A 26 52.09 1.96 -34.85
C ASP A 26 50.57 2.07 -34.63
N MET A 27 50.14 2.10 -33.36
CA MET A 27 48.74 2.29 -33.00
C MET A 27 48.23 3.70 -33.33
N ALA A 28 49.06 4.72 -33.17
CA ALA A 28 48.72 6.09 -33.55
C ALA A 28 48.62 6.27 -35.07
N ASP A 29 49.51 5.60 -35.80
CA ASP A 29 49.52 5.63 -37.27
C ASP A 29 48.32 4.88 -37.84
N LEU A 30 48.01 3.68 -37.33
CA LEU A 30 46.80 2.92 -37.69
C LEU A 30 45.53 3.72 -37.41
N PHE A 31 45.42 4.36 -36.25
CA PHE A 31 44.27 5.21 -35.94
C PHE A 31 44.15 6.41 -36.88
N ARG A 32 45.26 7.00 -37.30
CA ARG A 32 45.29 8.11 -38.27
C ARG A 32 44.72 7.68 -39.61
N ASP A 33 45.13 6.47 -40.08
CA ASP A 33 44.64 5.92 -41.35
C ASP A 33 43.13 5.60 -41.28
N GLN A 34 42.68 4.97 -40.18
CA GLN A 34 41.27 4.70 -39.96
C GLN A 34 40.44 5.99 -39.83
N LEU A 35 40.99 7.03 -39.22
CA LEU A 35 40.32 8.33 -39.09
C LEU A 35 40.25 9.06 -40.45
N ALA A 36 41.27 8.93 -41.30
CA ALA A 36 41.27 9.46 -42.65
C ALA A 36 40.20 8.78 -43.51
N ALA A 37 40.13 7.44 -43.48
CA ALA A 37 39.08 6.67 -44.15
C ALA A 37 37.68 7.05 -43.63
N ALA A 38 37.48 7.09 -42.31
CA ALA A 38 36.18 7.45 -41.74
C ALA A 38 35.76 8.90 -42.06
N ARG A 39 36.67 9.82 -42.27
CA ARG A 39 36.38 11.21 -42.73
C ARG A 39 35.91 11.26 -44.16
N ALA A 40 36.44 10.38 -45.03
CA ALA A 40 35.96 10.24 -46.40
C ALA A 40 34.51 9.77 -46.47
N ASP A 41 34.10 8.90 -45.51
CA ASP A 41 32.74 8.33 -45.42
C ASP A 41 31.75 9.23 -44.64
N GLY A 42 32.16 10.38 -44.12
CA GLY A 42 31.31 11.38 -43.49
C GLY A 42 31.29 11.36 -41.95
N ARG A 43 30.64 12.39 -41.36
CA ARG A 43 30.60 12.64 -39.90
C ARG A 43 30.05 11.46 -39.07
N GLY A 44 29.11 10.70 -39.60
CA GLY A 44 28.53 9.51 -38.92
C GLY A 44 29.52 8.35 -38.80
N ALA A 45 30.42 8.17 -39.78
CA ALA A 45 31.48 7.16 -39.77
C ALA A 45 32.54 7.46 -38.71
N VAL A 46 32.89 8.74 -38.53
CA VAL A 46 33.81 9.18 -37.47
C VAL A 46 33.23 8.89 -36.08
N ALA A 47 31.94 9.17 -35.85
CA ALA A 47 31.29 8.86 -34.60
C ALA A 47 31.28 7.35 -34.30
N ARG A 48 30.98 6.51 -35.30
CA ARG A 48 31.04 5.05 -35.17
C ARG A 48 32.46 4.54 -34.90
N LEU A 49 33.44 5.11 -35.51
CA LEU A 49 34.86 4.79 -35.22
C LEU A 49 35.18 5.04 -33.75
N TRP A 50 34.80 6.19 -33.20
CA TRP A 50 35.02 6.51 -31.80
C TRP A 50 34.24 5.63 -30.82
N LEU A 51 32.99 5.35 -31.07
CA LEU A 51 32.16 4.45 -30.26
C LEU A 51 32.72 3.03 -30.19
N ARG A 52 33.43 2.57 -31.24
CA ARG A 52 34.06 1.26 -31.28
C ARG A 52 35.47 1.27 -30.68
N THR A 53 36.24 2.35 -30.90
CA THR A 53 37.64 2.46 -30.48
C THR A 53 37.78 2.72 -28.99
N VAL A 54 37.02 3.65 -28.40
CA VAL A 54 37.18 4.02 -26.99
C VAL A 54 36.95 2.83 -26.03
N PRO A 55 35.85 2.07 -26.10
CA PRO A 55 35.66 0.95 -25.19
C PRO A 55 36.71 -0.15 -25.36
N SER A 56 37.07 -0.48 -26.61
CA SER A 56 38.07 -1.50 -26.87
C SER A 56 39.49 -1.11 -26.38
N PHE A 57 39.86 0.15 -26.50
CA PHE A 57 41.13 0.66 -26.02
C PHE A 57 41.20 0.74 -24.49
N VAL A 58 40.11 1.18 -23.83
CA VAL A 58 40.07 1.22 -22.37
C VAL A 58 40.17 -0.20 -21.79
N VAL A 59 39.43 -1.15 -22.35
CA VAL A 59 39.51 -2.55 -21.92
C VAL A 59 40.88 -3.16 -22.17
N ALA A 60 41.45 -2.96 -23.36
CA ALA A 60 42.81 -3.46 -23.71
C ALA A 60 43.89 -2.81 -22.84
N GLY A 61 43.84 -1.49 -22.61
CA GLY A 61 44.83 -0.78 -21.81
C GLY A 61 44.79 -1.15 -20.32
N LEU A 62 43.59 -1.35 -19.77
CA LEU A 62 43.44 -1.86 -18.41
C LEU A 62 43.93 -3.31 -18.27
N ARG A 63 43.67 -4.14 -19.26
CA ARG A 63 44.17 -5.52 -19.31
C ARG A 63 45.67 -5.58 -19.35
N GLU A 64 46.33 -4.80 -20.25
CA GLU A 64 47.79 -4.74 -20.37
C GLU A 64 48.47 -4.19 -19.11
N ARG A 65 47.88 -3.19 -18.45
CA ARG A 65 48.35 -2.70 -17.12
C ARG A 65 48.34 -3.80 -16.08
N ARG A 66 47.28 -4.61 -16.04
CA ARG A 66 47.15 -5.71 -15.10
C ARG A 66 48.18 -6.82 -15.41
N GLU A 67 48.37 -7.16 -16.68
CA GLU A 67 49.33 -8.17 -17.10
C GLU A 67 50.79 -7.68 -16.84
N SER A 68 51.07 -6.41 -17.03
CA SER A 68 52.37 -5.82 -16.71
C SER A 68 52.62 -5.73 -15.20
N ALA A 69 51.62 -5.39 -14.41
CA ALA A 69 51.72 -5.42 -12.96
C ALA A 69 51.91 -6.84 -12.42
N ALA A 70 51.20 -7.83 -12.99
CA ALA A 70 51.33 -9.24 -12.65
C ALA A 70 52.73 -9.80 -13.02
N ARG A 71 53.33 -9.37 -14.14
CA ARG A 71 54.72 -9.73 -14.53
C ARG A 71 55.75 -9.11 -13.58
N ALA A 72 55.48 -7.90 -13.07
CA ALA A 72 56.37 -7.21 -12.14
C ALA A 72 56.36 -7.80 -10.71
N THR A 73 55.22 -8.40 -10.28
CA THR A 73 55.04 -8.95 -8.93
C THR A 73 55.29 -10.46 -8.81
N GLY A 74 55.59 -11.16 -9.92
CA GLY A 74 55.86 -12.62 -9.91
C GLY A 74 54.66 -13.52 -9.51
N THR A 75 53.47 -12.95 -9.35
CA THR A 75 52.24 -13.69 -8.95
C THR A 75 51.27 -13.80 -10.12
N GLY A 76 51.55 -14.74 -11.03
CA GLY A 76 50.81 -14.95 -12.28
C GLY A 76 49.50 -15.72 -12.16
N GLY A 77 48.62 -15.43 -11.19
CA GLY A 77 47.23 -15.94 -11.13
C GLY A 77 46.26 -14.99 -11.79
N PRO A 78 45.19 -15.48 -12.46
CA PRO A 78 44.17 -14.63 -13.03
C PRO A 78 43.52 -13.77 -11.93
N SER A 79 43.32 -12.48 -12.17
CA SER A 79 42.68 -11.57 -11.17
C SER A 79 41.29 -12.06 -10.81
N MET A 80 40.88 -11.81 -9.59
CA MET A 80 39.52 -12.19 -9.11
C MET A 80 38.39 -11.70 -10.04
N VAL A 81 38.58 -10.52 -10.66
CA VAL A 81 37.63 -9.93 -11.60
C VAL A 81 37.62 -10.71 -12.94
N GLU A 82 38.79 -11.10 -13.48
CA GLU A 82 38.85 -11.91 -14.70
C GLU A 82 38.19 -13.25 -14.53
N VAL A 83 38.40 -13.87 -13.39
CA VAL A 83 37.75 -15.13 -13.02
C VAL A 83 36.25 -14.98 -12.93
N LEU A 84 35.74 -13.89 -12.29
CA LEU A 84 34.30 -13.60 -12.19
C LEU A 84 33.69 -13.36 -13.57
N VAL A 85 34.33 -12.59 -14.43
CA VAL A 85 33.87 -12.32 -15.81
C VAL A 85 33.83 -13.62 -16.63
N ALA A 86 34.83 -14.51 -16.47
CA ALA A 86 34.86 -15.82 -17.13
C ALA A 86 33.69 -16.71 -16.64
N ASP A 87 33.45 -16.76 -15.33
CA ASP A 87 32.35 -17.51 -14.71
C ASP A 87 30.99 -16.95 -15.20
N LEU A 88 30.82 -15.62 -15.29
CA LEU A 88 29.59 -14.97 -15.80
C LEU A 88 29.35 -15.31 -17.29
N ARG A 89 30.38 -15.22 -18.14
CA ARG A 89 30.26 -15.59 -19.57
C ARG A 89 29.91 -17.07 -19.74
N LEU A 90 30.48 -17.94 -18.94
CA LEU A 90 30.15 -19.36 -18.95
C LEU A 90 28.70 -19.60 -18.52
N THR A 91 28.25 -18.94 -17.44
CA THR A 91 26.89 -19.04 -16.94
C THR A 91 25.90 -18.60 -18.02
N LEU A 92 26.10 -17.46 -18.66
CA LEU A 92 25.22 -16.96 -19.73
C LEU A 92 25.14 -17.93 -20.92
N ARG A 93 26.24 -18.56 -21.31
CA ARG A 93 26.27 -19.59 -22.39
C ARG A 93 25.46 -20.83 -21.97
N LEU A 94 25.58 -21.25 -20.70
CA LEU A 94 24.87 -22.41 -20.16
C LEU A 94 23.36 -22.17 -20.06
N LEU A 95 22.96 -20.96 -19.70
CA LEU A 95 21.55 -20.57 -19.64
C LEU A 95 20.94 -20.53 -21.06
N ARG A 96 21.69 -19.99 -22.04
CA ARG A 96 21.24 -19.99 -23.45
C ARG A 96 21.09 -21.39 -24.04
N ARG A 97 21.89 -22.39 -23.60
CA ARG A 97 21.77 -23.78 -24.03
C ARG A 97 20.59 -24.54 -23.41
N SER A 98 20.00 -23.99 -22.33
CA SER A 98 18.82 -24.59 -21.66
C SER A 98 17.76 -23.51 -21.43
N PRO A 99 17.10 -22.99 -22.48
CA PRO A 99 16.21 -21.82 -22.34
C PRO A 99 14.97 -22.13 -21.51
N GLY A 100 14.39 -23.31 -21.61
CA GLY A 100 13.21 -23.71 -20.82
C GLY A 100 13.49 -23.67 -19.31
N PHE A 101 14.65 -24.20 -18.86
CA PHE A 101 15.05 -24.12 -17.46
C PHE A 101 15.28 -22.68 -17.02
N ALA A 102 16.01 -21.89 -17.80
CA ALA A 102 16.32 -20.50 -17.46
C ALA A 102 15.05 -19.66 -17.36
N LEU A 103 14.14 -19.81 -18.34
CA LEU A 103 12.87 -19.09 -18.36
C LEU A 103 12.00 -19.47 -17.15
N THR A 104 11.84 -20.76 -16.86
CA THR A 104 11.06 -21.21 -15.69
C THR A 104 11.63 -20.67 -14.40
N ALA A 105 12.95 -20.76 -14.18
CA ALA A 105 13.59 -20.26 -12.97
C ALA A 105 13.45 -18.73 -12.85
N VAL A 106 13.64 -17.98 -13.93
CA VAL A 106 13.48 -16.52 -13.94
C VAL A 106 12.02 -16.13 -13.66
N VAL A 107 11.05 -16.74 -14.34
CA VAL A 107 9.62 -16.45 -14.10
C VAL A 107 9.22 -16.75 -12.66
N VAL A 108 9.60 -17.90 -12.12
CA VAL A 108 9.30 -18.30 -10.74
C VAL A 108 9.90 -17.28 -9.75
N MET A 109 11.15 -16.87 -9.96
CA MET A 109 11.81 -15.86 -9.10
C MET A 109 11.20 -14.46 -9.29
N SER A 110 10.82 -14.10 -10.52
CA SER A 110 10.16 -12.81 -10.81
C SER A 110 8.83 -12.69 -10.07
N LEU A 111 8.05 -13.75 -10.00
CA LEU A 111 6.80 -13.75 -9.24
C LEU A 111 7.05 -13.63 -7.73
N GLY A 112 8.03 -14.34 -7.18
CA GLY A 112 8.37 -14.27 -5.76
C GLY A 112 8.94 -12.92 -5.33
N ILE A 113 9.96 -12.42 -6.04
CA ILE A 113 10.59 -11.12 -5.75
C ILE A 113 9.61 -9.98 -6.07
N GLY A 114 8.83 -10.10 -7.16
CA GLY A 114 7.85 -9.12 -7.57
C GLY A 114 6.74 -8.93 -6.52
N ALA A 115 6.25 -10.02 -5.94
CA ALA A 115 5.27 -9.96 -4.86
C ALA A 115 5.80 -9.19 -3.63
N VAL A 116 7.04 -9.51 -3.21
CA VAL A 116 7.69 -8.79 -2.09
C VAL A 116 7.94 -7.32 -2.45
N ALA A 117 8.43 -7.04 -3.67
CA ALA A 117 8.71 -5.69 -4.13
C ALA A 117 7.44 -4.82 -4.22
N THR A 118 6.32 -5.38 -4.68
CA THR A 118 5.02 -4.68 -4.75
C THR A 118 4.56 -4.22 -3.37
N ILE A 119 4.58 -5.11 -2.38
CA ILE A 119 4.14 -4.77 -1.02
C ILE A 119 5.15 -3.84 -0.34
N ALA A 120 6.45 -4.06 -0.57
CA ALA A 120 7.49 -3.15 -0.08
C ALA A 120 7.36 -1.75 -0.70
N SER A 121 6.95 -1.63 -1.98
CA SER A 121 6.65 -0.34 -2.62
C SER A 121 5.50 0.38 -1.91
N ALA A 122 4.43 -0.33 -1.55
CA ALA A 122 3.31 0.25 -0.81
C ALA A 122 3.72 0.74 0.60
N ILE A 123 4.53 -0.07 1.32
CA ILE A 123 5.08 0.34 2.62
C ILE A 123 6.00 1.56 2.45
N ASN A 124 6.88 1.54 1.45
CA ASN A 124 7.80 2.64 1.18
C ASN A 124 7.04 3.92 0.83
N ALA A 125 6.03 3.86 -0.03
CA ALA A 125 5.24 5.02 -0.47
C ALA A 125 4.50 5.70 0.69
N VAL A 126 4.00 4.91 1.66
CA VAL A 126 3.14 5.43 2.75
C VAL A 126 3.93 5.73 4.02
N VAL A 127 5.01 4.98 4.29
CA VAL A 127 5.67 5.01 5.61
C VAL A 127 7.11 5.49 5.56
N LEU A 128 7.90 5.07 4.53
CA LEU A 128 9.33 5.30 4.49
C LEU A 128 9.72 6.48 3.61
N ARG A 129 8.89 6.82 2.63
CA ARG A 129 9.14 7.94 1.74
C ARG A 129 8.95 9.25 2.52
N PRO A 130 9.93 10.17 2.52
CA PRO A 130 9.73 11.49 3.07
C PRO A 130 8.52 12.17 2.43
N LEU A 131 7.89 13.08 3.15
CA LEU A 131 6.82 13.91 2.60
C LEU A 131 7.32 14.59 1.32
N PRO A 132 6.64 14.40 0.17
CA PRO A 132 7.04 15.03 -1.08
C PRO A 132 7.12 16.55 -0.93
N GLY A 133 8.23 17.16 -1.37
CA GLY A 133 8.45 18.59 -1.26
C GLY A 133 8.86 19.09 0.13
N ALA A 134 8.96 18.23 1.14
CA ALA A 134 9.48 18.61 2.44
C ALA A 134 11.00 18.37 2.51
N THR A 135 11.74 19.36 3.02
CA THR A 135 13.18 19.22 3.25
C THR A 135 13.46 18.75 4.68
N GLU A 136 14.55 17.97 4.88
CA GLU A 136 14.99 17.49 6.21
C GLU A 136 13.84 16.85 7.03
N GLY A 137 13.09 15.93 6.42
CA GLY A 137 11.90 15.33 7.02
C GLY A 137 12.13 14.71 8.40
N HIS A 138 13.36 14.30 8.75
CA HIS A 138 13.71 13.77 10.08
C HIS A 138 13.58 14.79 11.23
N ARG A 139 13.54 16.09 10.89
CA ARG A 139 13.31 17.20 11.83
C ARG A 139 11.83 17.60 11.95
N LEU A 140 10.96 17.04 11.12
CA LEU A 140 9.54 17.34 11.15
C LEU A 140 8.83 16.41 12.12
N ILE A 141 8.09 17.02 13.05
CA ILE A 141 7.34 16.32 14.10
C ILE A 141 5.88 16.76 14.10
N GLY A 142 4.98 15.80 14.32
CA GLY A 142 3.58 16.07 14.61
C GLY A 142 3.40 16.33 16.11
N ILE A 143 2.55 17.29 16.43
CA ILE A 143 2.21 17.69 17.82
C ILE A 143 0.73 17.38 18.04
N GLU A 144 0.43 16.49 18.98
CA GLU A 144 -0.92 16.08 19.31
C GLU A 144 -1.12 16.11 20.83
N ARG A 145 -2.23 16.69 21.27
CA ARG A 145 -2.64 16.64 22.68
C ARG A 145 -3.34 15.32 22.97
N ARG A 146 -3.02 14.70 24.09
CA ARG A 146 -3.64 13.44 24.55
C ARG A 146 -4.15 13.52 25.97
N SER A 147 -5.21 12.79 26.23
CA SER A 147 -5.67 12.45 27.56
C SER A 147 -5.23 11.01 27.90
N ARG A 148 -5.19 10.64 29.19
CA ARG A 148 -4.97 9.25 29.60
C ARG A 148 -6.14 8.35 29.26
N ASP A 149 -7.32 8.92 29.15
CA ASP A 149 -8.58 8.19 29.11
C ASP A 149 -9.25 8.18 27.74
N TYR A 150 -8.68 8.94 26.76
CA TYR A 150 -9.14 8.92 25.37
C TYR A 150 -8.06 8.36 24.46
N THR A 151 -8.48 7.48 23.57
CA THR A 151 -7.61 6.95 22.53
C THR A 151 -7.30 8.00 21.46
N ASP A 152 -8.22 8.99 21.32
CA ASP A 152 -8.11 10.03 20.31
C ASP A 152 -7.43 11.28 20.86
N GLY A 153 -6.68 11.98 20.01
CA GLY A 153 -6.07 13.26 20.33
C GLY A 153 -7.04 14.42 20.14
N ALA A 154 -6.87 15.49 20.90
CA ALA A 154 -7.62 16.71 20.65
C ALA A 154 -6.96 17.55 19.56
N SER A 155 -7.78 18.11 18.67
CA SER A 155 -7.40 19.17 17.75
C SER A 155 -7.00 20.44 18.52
N ALA A 156 -6.26 21.32 17.87
CA ALA A 156 -5.83 22.59 18.44
C ALA A 156 -6.76 23.74 18.03
N SER A 157 -6.94 24.71 18.90
CA SER A 157 -7.51 26.02 18.55
C SER A 157 -6.43 26.96 18.02
N VAL A 158 -6.82 28.11 17.44
CA VAL A 158 -5.86 29.14 17.01
C VAL A 158 -5.11 29.72 18.21
N ASP A 159 -5.79 29.93 19.32
CA ASP A 159 -5.17 30.43 20.55
C ASP A 159 -4.16 29.46 21.13
N TYR A 160 -4.46 28.16 21.09
CA TYR A 160 -3.52 27.13 21.49
C TYR A 160 -2.30 27.06 20.55
N TYR A 161 -2.52 27.17 19.23
CA TYR A 161 -1.43 27.22 18.25
C TYR A 161 -0.50 28.41 18.50
N ARG A 162 -1.07 29.62 18.70
CA ARG A 162 -0.28 30.83 19.02
C ARG A 162 0.46 30.69 20.33
N PHE A 163 -0.18 30.17 21.38
CA PHE A 163 0.46 29.93 22.67
C PHE A 163 1.73 29.07 22.53
N LEU A 164 1.68 27.98 21.77
CA LEU A 164 2.85 27.13 21.52
C LEU A 164 3.88 27.85 20.65
N GLN A 165 3.46 28.56 19.60
CA GLN A 165 4.34 29.27 18.67
C GLN A 165 5.18 30.34 19.38
N ASP A 166 4.58 31.06 20.31
CA ASP A 166 5.23 32.17 21.01
C ASP A 166 6.23 31.68 22.10
N ARG A 167 6.03 30.48 22.65
CA ARG A 167 6.78 29.99 23.81
C ARG A 167 7.78 28.87 23.51
N ALA A 168 7.56 28.07 22.50
CA ALA A 168 8.43 26.95 22.19
C ALA A 168 9.78 27.43 21.60
N ARG A 169 10.88 26.98 22.17
CA ARG A 169 12.25 27.36 21.78
C ARG A 169 13.04 26.22 21.14
N THR A 170 12.61 24.98 21.37
CA THR A 170 13.25 23.78 20.81
C THR A 170 12.85 23.52 19.36
N VAL A 171 11.92 24.31 18.82
CA VAL A 171 11.46 24.22 17.44
C VAL A 171 11.76 25.51 16.67
N ALA A 172 12.15 25.38 15.42
CA ALA A 172 12.38 26.51 14.51
C ALA A 172 11.07 27.17 14.05
N GLY A 173 9.96 26.45 14.16
CA GLY A 173 8.62 26.94 13.88
C GLY A 173 7.58 25.85 14.05
N ILE A 174 6.36 26.28 14.42
CA ILE A 174 5.17 25.44 14.50
C ILE A 174 4.23 25.90 13.39
N ALA A 175 3.64 24.97 12.66
CA ALA A 175 2.63 25.25 11.66
C ALA A 175 1.31 24.54 11.98
N ALA A 176 0.22 25.20 11.60
CA ALA A 176 -1.14 24.70 11.78
C ALA A 176 -1.80 24.45 10.42
N TRP A 177 -2.67 23.45 10.37
CA TRP A 177 -3.46 23.17 9.16
C TRP A 177 -4.80 22.52 9.49
N ASN A 178 -5.76 22.69 8.58
CA ASN A 178 -7.05 22.02 8.62
C ASN A 178 -7.50 21.70 7.20
N ARG A 179 -8.19 20.60 7.01
CA ARG A 179 -8.80 20.25 5.73
C ARG A 179 -10.07 21.01 5.50
N VAL A 180 -10.28 21.42 4.26
CA VAL A 180 -11.47 22.15 3.83
C VAL A 180 -11.87 21.70 2.44
N ALA A 181 -13.17 21.50 2.23
CA ALA A 181 -13.70 21.39 0.87
C ALA A 181 -13.75 22.80 0.28
N LEU A 182 -13.19 22.97 -0.91
CA LEU A 182 -13.16 24.24 -1.62
C LEU A 182 -13.84 24.07 -2.98
N SER A 183 -14.58 25.10 -3.37
CA SER A 183 -15.02 25.32 -4.74
C SER A 183 -14.14 26.40 -5.36
N VAL A 184 -13.33 26.03 -6.35
CA VAL A 184 -12.47 26.99 -7.05
C VAL A 184 -13.00 27.16 -8.46
N ALA A 185 -13.37 28.39 -8.80
CA ALA A 185 -13.85 28.72 -10.15
C ALA A 185 -12.87 29.63 -10.86
N PHE A 186 -12.61 29.33 -12.13
CA PHE A 186 -11.79 30.10 -13.05
C PHE A 186 -12.43 30.09 -14.45
N ASP A 187 -12.51 31.24 -15.11
CA ASP A 187 -13.11 31.41 -16.44
C ASP A 187 -14.49 30.73 -16.57
N GLY A 188 -15.33 30.83 -15.52
CA GLY A 188 -16.68 30.28 -15.50
C GLY A 188 -16.80 28.78 -15.25
N GLN A 189 -15.68 28.09 -15.07
CA GLN A 189 -15.67 26.67 -14.70
C GLN A 189 -15.38 26.51 -13.21
N GLY A 190 -16.30 25.86 -12.48
CA GLY A 190 -16.17 25.55 -11.07
C GLY A 190 -15.61 24.13 -10.85
N HIS A 191 -14.63 24.00 -9.96
CA HIS A 191 -14.02 22.75 -9.55
C HIS A 191 -14.17 22.55 -8.05
N ALA A 192 -14.84 21.48 -7.64
CA ALA A 192 -14.84 21.04 -6.25
C ALA A 192 -13.53 20.30 -5.96
N LEU A 193 -12.79 20.70 -4.95
CA LEU A 193 -11.48 20.13 -4.61
C LEU A 193 -11.25 20.10 -3.10
N LEU A 194 -10.31 19.26 -2.68
CA LEU A 194 -9.84 19.24 -1.32
C LEU A 194 -8.73 20.27 -1.16
N GLY A 195 -8.96 21.24 -0.27
CA GLY A 195 -7.97 22.24 0.12
C GLY A 195 -7.54 22.11 1.57
N ASN A 196 -6.56 22.93 1.94
CA ASN A 196 -6.15 23.11 3.32
C ASN A 196 -6.15 24.60 3.69
N LEU A 197 -6.72 24.90 4.86
CA LEU A 197 -6.44 26.13 5.59
C LEU A 197 -5.11 25.95 6.33
N VAL A 198 -4.15 26.84 6.13
CA VAL A 198 -2.80 26.67 6.65
C VAL A 198 -2.27 27.97 7.27
N SER A 199 -1.45 27.83 8.32
CA SER A 199 -0.74 28.99 8.88
C SER A 199 0.22 29.60 7.85
N GLY A 200 0.48 30.90 7.93
CA GLY A 200 1.33 31.62 6.99
C GLY A 200 2.76 31.07 6.87
N ASN A 201 3.26 30.40 7.90
CA ASN A 201 4.57 29.75 7.93
C ASN A 201 4.55 28.27 7.49
N TYR A 202 3.40 27.73 7.04
CA TYR A 202 3.23 26.30 6.72
C TYR A 202 4.29 25.76 5.75
N PHE A 203 4.49 26.45 4.64
CA PHE A 203 5.45 26.04 3.60
C PHE A 203 6.91 26.20 4.05
N SER A 204 7.22 27.26 4.79
CA SER A 204 8.57 27.50 5.32
C SER A 204 8.95 26.47 6.38
N VAL A 205 8.03 26.07 7.26
CA VAL A 205 8.23 24.99 8.23
C VAL A 205 8.45 23.65 7.52
N LEU A 206 7.76 23.37 6.43
CA LEU A 206 8.00 22.18 5.59
C LEU A 206 9.30 22.29 4.78
N GLY A 207 9.82 23.50 4.55
CA GLY A 207 10.94 23.75 3.66
C GLY A 207 10.59 23.51 2.19
N ALA A 208 9.30 23.62 1.83
CA ALA A 208 8.79 23.45 0.48
C ALA A 208 9.18 24.64 -0.41
N ARG A 209 9.23 24.40 -1.72
CA ARG A 209 9.55 25.43 -2.73
C ARG A 209 8.40 25.61 -3.72
N PRO A 210 8.12 26.84 -4.17
CA PRO A 210 7.15 27.04 -5.24
C PRO A 210 7.75 26.65 -6.59
N ALA A 211 6.93 26.06 -7.48
CA ALA A 211 7.30 25.89 -8.88
C ALA A 211 7.16 27.20 -9.66
N LEU A 212 6.11 28.01 -9.32
CA LEU A 212 5.85 29.33 -9.88
C LEU A 212 5.38 30.26 -8.79
N GLY A 213 5.70 31.55 -8.91
CA GLY A 213 5.28 32.57 -7.96
C GLY A 213 5.95 32.44 -6.59
N ARG A 214 5.16 32.60 -5.53
CA ARG A 214 5.62 32.54 -4.14
C ARG A 214 4.62 31.83 -3.23
N PHE A 215 5.05 31.48 -2.03
CA PHE A 215 4.19 31.03 -0.94
C PHE A 215 3.72 32.17 -0.04
N PHE A 216 2.90 31.87 0.96
CA PHE A 216 2.41 32.80 1.95
C PHE A 216 3.57 33.38 2.77
N SER A 217 3.46 34.65 3.14
CA SER A 217 4.26 35.25 4.19
C SER A 217 3.52 35.19 5.54
N PRO A 218 4.23 35.21 6.68
CA PRO A 218 3.60 35.23 7.99
C PRO A 218 2.66 36.44 8.20
N GLU A 219 2.90 37.56 7.51
CA GLU A 219 2.09 38.77 7.54
C GLU A 219 0.70 38.54 6.93
N GLU A 220 0.62 37.71 5.90
CA GLU A 220 -0.63 37.40 5.19
C GLU A 220 -1.59 36.52 6.00
N ASP A 221 -1.14 36.00 7.18
CA ASP A 221 -1.94 35.17 8.10
C ASP A 221 -2.05 35.80 9.52
N ARG A 222 -1.89 37.11 9.67
CA ARG A 222 -2.00 37.77 10.98
C ARG A 222 -3.42 38.19 11.32
N SER A 223 -4.11 38.77 10.36
CA SER A 223 -5.41 39.40 10.59
C SER A 223 -6.51 38.68 9.84
N PRO A 224 -7.66 38.38 10.49
CA PRO A 224 -8.77 37.71 9.83
C PRO A 224 -9.28 38.45 8.60
N GLY A 225 -9.45 37.75 7.48
CA GLY A 225 -10.11 38.22 6.28
C GLY A 225 -9.33 39.24 5.44
N THR A 226 -8.06 39.54 5.75
CA THR A 226 -7.35 40.67 5.14
C THR A 226 -6.57 40.31 3.85
N HIS A 227 -6.16 39.08 3.68
CA HIS A 227 -5.29 38.67 2.58
C HIS A 227 -5.88 37.48 1.83
N PRO A 228 -6.83 37.68 0.90
CA PRO A 228 -7.42 36.63 0.10
C PRO A 228 -6.45 36.14 -0.99
N VAL A 229 -5.53 35.29 -0.63
CA VAL A 229 -4.54 34.70 -1.51
C VAL A 229 -4.64 33.17 -1.50
N VAL A 230 -4.29 32.54 -2.61
CA VAL A 230 -4.33 31.08 -2.76
C VAL A 230 -3.07 30.56 -3.45
N VAL A 231 -2.64 29.39 -3.01
CA VAL A 231 -1.61 28.57 -3.66
C VAL A 231 -2.27 27.30 -4.15
N VAL A 232 -1.96 26.88 -5.37
CA VAL A 232 -2.54 25.67 -5.96
C VAL A 232 -1.47 24.58 -6.18
N SER A 233 -1.90 23.32 -6.30
CA SER A 233 -1.01 22.22 -6.63
C SER A 233 -0.59 22.29 -8.11
N HIS A 234 0.57 21.74 -8.42
CA HIS A 234 1.06 21.61 -9.81
C HIS A 234 0.04 20.88 -10.69
N GLY A 235 -0.53 19.80 -10.18
CA GLY A 235 -1.50 19.03 -10.95
C GLY A 235 -2.81 19.76 -11.21
N PHE A 236 -3.30 20.61 -10.29
CA PHE A 236 -4.46 21.48 -10.54
C PHE A 236 -4.12 22.54 -11.58
N TRP A 237 -2.95 23.16 -11.46
CA TRP A 237 -2.46 24.15 -12.43
C TRP A 237 -2.38 23.58 -13.85
N GLU A 238 -1.85 22.38 -14.04
CA GLU A 238 -1.81 21.73 -15.36
C GLU A 238 -3.20 21.39 -15.90
N ARG A 239 -4.06 20.77 -15.09
CA ARG A 239 -5.36 20.24 -15.55
C ARG A 239 -6.43 21.31 -15.70
N ALA A 240 -6.52 22.24 -14.75
CA ALA A 240 -7.60 23.23 -14.69
C ALA A 240 -7.21 24.62 -15.22
N LEU A 241 -5.92 24.97 -15.11
CA LEU A 241 -5.40 26.27 -15.55
C LEU A 241 -4.51 26.16 -16.81
N GLY A 242 -4.49 25.00 -17.46
CA GLY A 242 -3.82 24.76 -18.74
C GLY A 242 -2.29 24.84 -18.72
N GLY A 243 -1.64 24.82 -17.54
CA GLY A 243 -0.20 24.97 -17.42
C GLY A 243 0.33 26.37 -17.76
N ASP A 244 -0.55 27.39 -17.80
CA ASP A 244 -0.19 28.75 -18.14
C ASP A 244 0.52 29.46 -16.98
N SER A 245 1.73 29.89 -17.18
CA SER A 245 2.51 30.65 -16.18
C SER A 245 1.99 32.05 -15.91
N THR A 246 1.18 32.61 -16.81
CA THR A 246 0.62 33.97 -16.69
C THR A 246 -0.55 34.04 -15.72
N VAL A 247 -1.02 32.92 -15.16
CA VAL A 247 -2.11 32.89 -14.18
C VAL A 247 -1.72 33.46 -12.81
N ILE A 248 -0.42 33.57 -12.50
CA ILE A 248 0.06 34.18 -11.25
C ILE A 248 -0.36 35.65 -11.21
N GLY A 249 -0.99 36.04 -10.09
CA GLY A 249 -1.59 37.39 -9.91
C GLY A 249 -3.02 37.50 -10.39
N ARG A 250 -3.58 36.48 -11.09
CA ARG A 250 -4.99 36.50 -11.48
C ARG A 250 -5.91 36.16 -10.33
N THR A 251 -7.14 36.57 -10.42
CA THR A 251 -8.17 36.31 -9.43
C THR A 251 -8.89 34.99 -9.76
N LEU A 252 -8.94 34.11 -8.80
CA LEU A 252 -9.78 32.90 -8.76
C LEU A 252 -10.94 33.15 -7.79
N SER A 253 -12.12 32.61 -8.08
CA SER A 253 -13.19 32.56 -7.08
C SER A 253 -13.01 31.33 -6.21
N VAL A 254 -12.78 31.51 -4.91
CA VAL A 254 -12.71 30.42 -3.92
C VAL A 254 -13.91 30.54 -3.00
N ASN A 255 -14.80 29.56 -2.99
CA ASN A 255 -16.07 29.59 -2.26
C ASN A 255 -16.89 30.87 -2.50
N GLY A 256 -16.95 31.34 -3.74
CA GLY A 256 -17.67 32.57 -4.10
C GLY A 256 -16.93 33.89 -3.82
N HIS A 257 -15.77 33.83 -3.12
CA HIS A 257 -14.96 35.02 -2.79
C HIS A 257 -13.75 35.16 -3.73
N PRO A 258 -13.35 36.40 -4.08
CA PRO A 258 -12.19 36.60 -4.94
C PRO A 258 -10.88 36.38 -4.17
N PHE A 259 -10.02 35.49 -4.68
CA PHE A 259 -8.68 35.23 -4.16
C PHE A 259 -7.62 35.41 -5.25
N THR A 260 -6.50 36.00 -4.92
CA THR A 260 -5.37 36.14 -5.84
C THR A 260 -4.51 34.88 -5.85
N LEU A 261 -4.30 34.25 -7.02
CA LEU A 261 -3.36 33.16 -7.18
C LEU A 261 -1.92 33.67 -7.08
N ILE A 262 -1.20 33.35 -6.01
CA ILE A 262 0.16 33.85 -5.77
C ILE A 262 1.26 32.82 -6.04
N GLY A 263 0.93 31.54 -6.12
CA GLY A 263 1.93 30.49 -6.34
C GLY A 263 1.34 29.16 -6.73
N VAL A 264 2.23 28.36 -7.33
CA VAL A 264 1.99 26.95 -7.66
C VAL A 264 3.03 26.12 -6.91
N ALA A 265 2.58 25.08 -6.18
CA ALA A 265 3.45 24.17 -5.49
C ALA A 265 4.28 23.31 -6.47
N GLU A 266 5.43 22.82 -6.04
CA GLU A 266 6.28 21.94 -6.86
C GLU A 266 5.57 20.63 -7.24
N PRO A 267 5.96 19.99 -8.36
CA PRO A 267 5.42 18.69 -8.77
C PRO A 267 5.52 17.65 -7.65
N GLY A 268 4.43 16.95 -7.38
CA GLY A 268 4.38 15.90 -6.34
C GLY A 268 4.10 16.42 -4.93
N PHE A 269 4.14 17.73 -4.64
CA PHE A 269 3.75 18.27 -3.34
C PHE A 269 2.23 18.08 -3.10
N ARG A 270 1.87 17.42 -1.98
CA ARG A 270 0.48 17.06 -1.63
C ARG A 270 0.07 17.55 -0.25
N GLY A 271 0.94 18.31 0.43
CA GLY A 271 0.74 18.69 1.83
C GLY A 271 1.15 17.57 2.80
N VAL A 272 0.71 17.71 4.05
CA VAL A 272 1.13 16.84 5.16
C VAL A 272 0.31 15.55 5.31
N PHE A 273 -0.81 15.40 4.59
CA PHE A 273 -1.64 14.20 4.63
C PHE A 273 -1.62 13.50 3.25
N THR A 274 -0.65 12.61 3.07
CA THR A 274 -0.30 12.03 1.77
C THR A 274 -1.35 11.14 1.09
N PRO A 275 -2.25 10.44 1.80
CA PRO A 275 -3.29 9.62 1.15
C PRO A 275 -4.30 10.44 0.35
N LEU A 276 -4.45 11.74 0.66
CA LEU A 276 -5.36 12.62 -0.04
C LEU A 276 -4.59 13.64 -0.86
N ARG A 277 -5.10 13.94 -2.03
CA ARG A 277 -4.55 14.97 -2.91
C ARG A 277 -5.09 16.32 -2.50
N THR A 278 -4.29 17.13 -1.81
CA THR A 278 -4.61 18.54 -1.58
C THR A 278 -4.30 19.32 -2.85
N GLU A 279 -5.26 20.08 -3.36
CA GLU A 279 -5.12 20.83 -4.61
C GLU A 279 -5.07 22.35 -4.43
N ALA A 280 -5.43 22.87 -3.25
CA ALA A 280 -5.29 24.28 -2.92
C ALA A 280 -4.96 24.51 -1.45
N TRP A 281 -4.22 25.58 -1.16
CA TRP A 281 -3.90 26.05 0.18
C TRP A 281 -4.31 27.50 0.32
N VAL A 282 -4.92 27.84 1.45
CA VAL A 282 -5.43 29.18 1.76
C VAL A 282 -4.97 29.56 3.17
N PRO A 283 -4.63 30.83 3.47
CA PRO A 283 -4.24 31.26 4.81
C PRO A 283 -5.33 30.94 5.84
N LEU A 284 -4.90 30.52 7.03
CA LEU A 284 -5.78 30.14 8.13
C LEU A 284 -6.72 31.28 8.55
N MET A 285 -6.24 32.53 8.48
CA MET A 285 -7.04 33.72 8.83
C MET A 285 -8.17 34.02 7.83
N MET A 286 -8.24 33.33 6.68
CA MET A 286 -9.37 33.42 5.75
C MET A 286 -10.52 32.49 6.11
N ARG A 287 -10.39 31.67 7.21
CA ARG A 287 -11.39 30.65 7.58
C ARG A 287 -12.80 31.25 7.78
N GLY A 288 -12.93 32.43 8.37
CA GLY A 288 -14.24 33.08 8.58
C GLY A 288 -14.99 33.41 7.30
N GLN A 289 -14.27 33.72 6.21
CA GLN A 289 -14.88 33.92 4.89
C GLN A 289 -15.24 32.60 4.21
N LEU A 290 -14.40 31.56 4.36
CA LEU A 290 -14.60 30.27 3.72
C LEU A 290 -15.54 29.34 4.49
N ARG A 291 -15.69 29.56 5.80
CA ARG A 291 -16.56 28.82 6.72
C ARG A 291 -17.18 29.76 7.74
N PRO A 292 -18.21 30.49 7.38
CA PRO A 292 -18.96 31.36 8.30
C PRO A 292 -19.40 30.58 9.55
N GLY A 293 -19.22 31.17 10.74
CA GLY A 293 -19.55 30.52 12.02
C GLY A 293 -18.49 29.61 12.62
N GLN A 294 -17.37 29.33 11.93
CA GLN A 294 -16.24 28.55 12.45
C GLN A 294 -14.99 29.40 12.75
N ASP A 295 -15.15 30.70 12.87
CA ASP A 295 -14.07 31.66 13.09
C ASP A 295 -13.74 31.91 14.56
N ALA A 296 -14.49 31.30 15.50
CA ALA A 296 -14.21 31.39 16.92
C ALA A 296 -12.75 30.97 17.24
N PRO A 297 -11.97 31.82 17.95
CA PRO A 297 -10.55 31.55 18.22
C PRO A 297 -10.31 30.28 19.04
N ASP A 298 -11.26 29.89 19.87
CA ASP A 298 -11.24 28.71 20.75
C ASP A 298 -11.75 27.44 20.05
N ALA A 299 -12.29 27.55 18.81
CA ALA A 299 -12.73 26.37 18.05
C ALA A 299 -11.52 25.47 17.70
N ALA A 300 -11.48 24.29 18.32
CA ALA A 300 -10.39 23.33 18.10
C ALA A 300 -10.66 22.51 16.85
N THR A 301 -10.05 22.90 15.76
CA THR A 301 -10.17 22.24 14.45
C THR A 301 -8.82 22.01 13.76
N LEU A 302 -7.71 22.46 14.38
CA LEU A 302 -6.38 22.49 13.77
C LEU A 302 -5.55 21.28 14.13
N TRP A 303 -4.76 20.81 13.17
CA TRP A 303 -3.66 19.87 13.36
C TRP A 303 -2.34 20.64 13.37
N LEU A 304 -1.41 20.26 14.24
CA LEU A 304 -0.15 20.94 14.39
C LEU A 304 1.03 20.06 14.02
N PHE A 305 2.04 20.67 13.41
CA PHE A 305 3.34 20.08 13.24
C PHE A 305 4.43 21.13 13.44
N ALA A 306 5.66 20.68 13.66
CA ALA A 306 6.77 21.58 13.90
C ALA A 306 8.05 21.08 13.23
N ARG A 307 8.98 21.99 13.01
CA ARG A 307 10.36 21.70 12.66
C ARG A 307 11.26 21.90 13.89
N LEU A 308 12.03 20.88 14.26
CA LEU A 308 13.03 20.98 15.31
C LEU A 308 14.07 22.06 14.98
N ALA A 309 14.51 22.82 15.97
CA ALA A 309 15.61 23.73 15.83
C ALA A 309 16.93 22.98 15.54
N ASP A 310 17.93 23.69 14.98
CA ASP A 310 19.20 23.07 14.62
C ASP A 310 19.91 22.52 15.86
N GLY A 311 20.35 21.26 15.78
CA GLY A 311 21.06 20.58 16.88
C GLY A 311 20.19 20.14 18.05
N VAL A 312 18.88 20.39 18.05
CA VAL A 312 17.97 19.98 19.13
C VAL A 312 17.54 18.52 18.96
N SER A 313 17.63 17.75 20.04
CA SER A 313 17.15 16.36 20.06
C SER A 313 15.63 16.29 20.20
N LYS A 314 15.03 15.19 19.67
CA LYS A 314 13.59 14.92 19.82
C LYS A 314 13.18 14.82 21.30
N ASP A 315 14.07 14.35 22.18
CA ASP A 315 13.76 14.21 23.60
C ASP A 315 13.72 15.56 24.31
N ALA A 316 14.62 16.49 23.98
CA ALA A 316 14.58 17.85 24.49
C ALA A 316 13.31 18.59 24.07
N ALA A 317 12.94 18.47 22.78
CA ALA A 317 11.68 19.03 22.28
C ALA A 317 10.45 18.40 22.95
N ARG A 318 10.46 17.08 23.19
CA ARG A 318 9.36 16.38 23.89
C ARG A 318 9.19 16.88 25.32
N GLN A 319 10.29 17.14 26.04
CA GLN A 319 10.23 17.65 27.40
C GLN A 319 9.68 19.10 27.46
N GLU A 320 10.18 20.01 26.63
CA GLU A 320 9.69 21.38 26.57
C GLU A 320 8.24 21.47 26.12
N LEU A 321 7.92 20.89 24.96
CA LEU A 321 6.54 20.91 24.43
C LEU A 321 5.58 20.20 25.39
N GLY A 322 6.00 19.12 26.04
CA GLY A 322 5.21 18.43 27.06
C GLY A 322 4.90 19.31 28.26
N ALA A 323 5.85 20.11 28.71
CA ALA A 323 5.64 21.07 29.78
C ALA A 323 4.68 22.19 29.38
N LEU A 324 4.82 22.74 28.14
CA LEU A 324 3.90 23.74 27.61
C LEU A 324 2.46 23.23 27.44
N VAL A 325 2.31 21.98 26.99
CA VAL A 325 0.98 21.33 26.87
C VAL A 325 0.34 21.19 28.27
N ALA A 326 1.10 20.79 29.28
CA ALA A 326 0.61 20.67 30.66
C ALA A 326 0.26 22.04 31.24
N GLU A 327 1.13 23.05 31.05
CA GLU A 327 0.91 24.45 31.47
C GLU A 327 -0.39 25.00 30.90
N ARG A 328 -0.62 24.83 29.59
CA ARG A 328 -1.85 25.27 28.92
C ARG A 328 -3.09 24.57 29.46
N ALA A 329 -2.99 23.26 29.74
CA ALA A 329 -4.11 22.50 30.32
C ALA A 329 -4.51 22.98 31.72
N ASP A 330 -3.57 23.54 32.46
CA ASP A 330 -3.80 24.11 33.81
C ASP A 330 -4.27 25.59 33.75
N ASP A 331 -4.23 26.24 32.58
CA ASP A 331 -4.69 27.62 32.39
C ASP A 331 -6.22 27.71 32.54
N PRO A 332 -6.74 28.59 33.41
CA PRO A 332 -8.19 28.85 33.50
C PRO A 332 -8.82 29.35 32.21
N ALA A 333 -8.06 29.96 31.30
CA ALA A 333 -8.55 30.41 29.99
C ALA A 333 -8.72 29.24 28.99
N GLU A 334 -8.12 28.07 29.22
CA GLU A 334 -8.38 26.91 28.37
C GLU A 334 -9.80 26.39 28.59
N PRO A 335 -10.59 26.15 27.52
CA PRO A 335 -11.93 25.58 27.66
C PRO A 335 -11.91 24.25 28.44
N ALA A 336 -12.86 24.10 29.35
CA ALA A 336 -12.92 22.94 30.24
C ALA A 336 -12.85 21.59 29.53
N ALA A 337 -13.38 21.51 28.30
CA ALA A 337 -13.35 20.31 27.46
C ALA A 337 -11.92 19.87 27.04
N TYR A 338 -10.96 20.80 27.04
CA TYR A 338 -9.59 20.52 26.58
C TYR A 338 -8.57 20.42 27.71
N ARG A 339 -8.90 20.77 28.95
CA ARG A 339 -7.97 20.72 30.11
C ARG A 339 -7.49 19.32 30.45
N GLU A 340 -8.24 18.28 30.09
CA GLU A 340 -7.85 16.89 30.31
C GLU A 340 -6.80 16.38 29.28
N TYR A 341 -6.62 17.07 28.15
CA TYR A 341 -5.62 16.74 27.13
C TYR A 341 -4.26 17.35 27.47
N ARG A 342 -3.74 16.95 28.63
CA ARG A 342 -2.52 17.50 29.22
C ARG A 342 -1.24 16.76 28.87
N TYR A 343 -1.30 15.72 28.05
CA TYR A 343 -0.13 14.95 27.62
C TYR A 343 0.18 15.25 26.17
N LEU A 344 1.49 15.38 25.90
CA LEU A 344 1.99 15.50 24.54
C LEU A 344 2.20 14.10 23.93
N ARG A 345 1.65 13.89 22.76
CA ARG A 345 2.09 12.86 21.83
C ARG A 345 2.86 13.53 20.70
N MET A 346 4.14 13.25 20.62
CA MET A 346 5.01 13.72 19.55
C MET A 346 5.33 12.56 18.61
N THR A 347 5.09 12.74 17.33
CA THR A 347 5.24 11.71 16.30
C THR A 347 6.11 12.22 15.17
N ASP A 348 6.68 11.30 14.38
CA ASP A 348 7.32 11.70 13.12
C ASP A 348 6.24 12.11 12.11
N LEU A 349 6.47 13.20 11.40
CA LEU A 349 5.52 13.63 10.36
C LEU A 349 5.69 12.78 9.10
N THR A 350 4.87 11.74 8.98
CA THR A 350 4.98 10.71 7.92
C THR A 350 3.83 10.72 6.93
N GLY A 351 2.97 11.72 6.96
CA GLY A 351 1.81 11.81 6.06
C GLY A 351 0.59 11.00 6.49
N LEU A 352 0.69 10.15 7.50
CA LEU A 352 -0.43 9.45 8.13
C LEU A 352 -0.43 9.67 9.64
N PRO A 353 -1.60 9.84 10.28
CA PRO A 353 -1.73 9.75 11.72
C PRO A 353 -1.22 8.42 12.25
N ASP A 354 -0.60 8.41 13.43
CA ASP A 354 0.07 7.24 13.99
C ASP A 354 -0.84 6.00 14.11
N ASP A 355 -2.11 6.19 14.46
CA ASP A 355 -3.03 5.07 14.65
C ASP A 355 -3.39 4.42 13.30
N ALA A 356 -3.66 5.24 12.27
CA ALA A 356 -3.84 4.77 10.91
C ALA A 356 -2.56 4.11 10.35
N ARG A 357 -1.38 4.69 10.66
CA ARG A 357 -0.08 4.13 10.29
C ARG A 357 0.17 2.76 10.91
N ARG A 358 -0.14 2.57 12.21
CA ARG A 358 0.01 1.26 12.88
C ARG A 358 -0.90 0.21 12.27
N LEU A 359 -2.16 0.57 12.02
CA LEU A 359 -3.11 -0.33 11.36
C LEU A 359 -2.64 -0.71 9.96
N PHE A 360 -2.21 0.29 9.18
CA PHE A 360 -1.66 0.09 7.84
C PHE A 360 -0.41 -0.81 7.88
N LEU A 361 0.55 -0.55 8.77
CA LEU A 361 1.75 -1.37 8.91
C LEU A 361 1.42 -2.79 9.36
N GLY A 362 0.50 -2.98 10.28
CA GLY A 362 0.04 -4.31 10.70
C GLY A 362 -0.52 -5.10 9.53
N PHE A 363 -1.39 -4.47 8.74
CA PHE A 363 -1.97 -5.07 7.54
C PHE A 363 -0.92 -5.36 6.45
N MET A 364 -0.06 -4.41 6.14
CA MET A 364 1.00 -4.59 5.15
C MET A 364 2.04 -5.63 5.58
N SER A 365 2.38 -5.72 6.88
CA SER A 365 3.28 -6.74 7.40
C SER A 365 2.74 -8.15 7.21
N LEU A 366 1.43 -8.32 7.35
CA LEU A 366 0.75 -9.58 7.06
C LEU A 366 0.88 -9.98 5.59
N LEU A 367 0.58 -9.05 4.68
CA LEU A 367 0.71 -9.27 3.24
C LEU A 367 2.17 -9.50 2.83
N LEU A 368 3.10 -8.77 3.44
CA LEU A 368 4.54 -8.97 3.22
C LEU A 368 4.99 -10.35 3.67
N GLY A 369 4.50 -10.83 4.82
CA GLY A 369 4.72 -12.20 5.28
C GLY A 369 4.24 -13.24 4.26
N ALA A 370 3.03 -13.07 3.70
CA ALA A 370 2.50 -13.92 2.64
C ALA A 370 3.38 -13.89 1.38
N ALA A 371 3.86 -12.71 0.96
CA ALA A 371 4.77 -12.58 -0.17
C ALA A 371 6.13 -13.25 0.08
N PHE A 372 6.66 -13.15 1.31
CA PHE A 372 7.89 -13.88 1.69
C PHE A 372 7.70 -15.40 1.64
N LEU A 373 6.53 -15.92 2.01
CA LEU A 373 6.24 -17.35 1.85
C LEU A 373 6.31 -17.76 0.37
N VAL A 374 5.74 -16.96 -0.53
CA VAL A 374 5.84 -17.20 -1.99
C VAL A 374 7.30 -17.16 -2.45
N LEU A 375 8.09 -16.19 -1.98
CA LEU A 375 9.52 -16.10 -2.31
C LEU A 375 10.30 -17.32 -1.81
N ILE A 376 10.01 -17.82 -0.62
CA ILE A 376 10.63 -19.05 -0.08
C ILE A 376 10.25 -20.26 -0.97
N ILE A 377 8.97 -20.40 -1.32
CA ILE A 377 8.49 -21.45 -2.23
C ILE A 377 9.21 -21.37 -3.59
N ALA A 378 9.31 -20.15 -4.17
CA ALA A 378 10.01 -19.90 -5.41
C ALA A 378 11.50 -20.29 -5.31
N SER A 379 12.16 -19.89 -4.24
CA SER A 379 13.58 -20.17 -3.99
C SER A 379 13.85 -21.66 -3.82
N VAL A 380 12.99 -22.38 -3.08
CA VAL A 380 13.05 -23.84 -2.92
C VAL A 380 12.85 -24.54 -4.27
N ASN A 381 11.94 -24.09 -5.10
CA ASN A 381 11.73 -24.63 -6.46
C ASN A 381 12.97 -24.48 -7.33
N VAL A 382 13.56 -23.28 -7.38
CA VAL A 382 14.79 -23.04 -8.14
C VAL A 382 15.97 -23.85 -7.58
N ALA A 383 16.11 -23.95 -6.25
CA ALA A 383 17.13 -24.79 -5.61
C ALA A 383 16.96 -26.27 -5.97
N SER A 384 15.73 -26.77 -5.99
CA SER A 384 15.40 -28.15 -6.39
C SER A 384 15.74 -28.41 -7.86
N MET A 385 15.43 -27.46 -8.75
CA MET A 385 15.80 -27.52 -10.17
C MET A 385 17.32 -27.48 -10.37
N LEU A 386 18.04 -26.60 -9.64
CA LEU A 386 19.51 -26.53 -9.68
C LEU A 386 20.14 -27.82 -9.17
N SER A 387 19.61 -28.43 -8.11
CA SER A 387 20.07 -29.72 -7.58
C SER A 387 19.88 -30.86 -8.59
N ALA A 388 18.72 -30.92 -9.24
CA ALA A 388 18.46 -31.89 -10.29
C ALA A 388 19.45 -31.75 -11.47
N ARG A 389 19.74 -30.51 -11.87
CA ARG A 389 20.70 -30.20 -12.95
C ARG A 389 22.13 -30.53 -12.55
N ALA A 390 22.53 -30.26 -11.31
CA ALA A 390 23.84 -30.64 -10.80
C ALA A 390 24.03 -32.16 -10.83
N ILE A 391 22.98 -32.95 -10.58
CA ILE A 391 23.00 -34.41 -10.71
C ILE A 391 23.17 -34.82 -12.17
N ALA A 392 22.45 -34.21 -13.11
CA ALA A 392 22.57 -34.53 -14.54
C ALA A 392 23.96 -34.21 -15.10
N ARG A 393 24.68 -33.22 -14.54
CA ARG A 393 26.03 -32.80 -14.96
C ARG A 393 27.16 -33.49 -14.19
N ARG A 394 26.89 -34.54 -13.45
CA ARG A 394 27.91 -35.18 -12.62
C ARG A 394 29.12 -35.69 -13.40
N ARG A 395 28.95 -36.27 -14.59
CA ARG A 395 30.06 -36.72 -15.45
C ARG A 395 30.96 -35.56 -15.85
N GLU A 396 30.36 -34.40 -16.23
CA GLU A 396 31.07 -33.19 -16.58
C GLU A 396 31.89 -32.64 -15.39
N MET A 397 31.31 -32.63 -14.18
CA MET A 397 31.99 -32.17 -12.97
C MET A 397 33.13 -33.08 -12.57
N ALA A 398 32.92 -34.40 -12.67
CA ALA A 398 33.98 -35.39 -12.42
C ALA A 398 35.18 -35.23 -13.39
N LEU A 399 34.94 -35.03 -14.68
CA LEU A 399 35.96 -34.74 -15.68
C LEU A 399 36.74 -33.44 -15.34
N ARG A 400 36.06 -32.37 -14.94
CA ARG A 400 36.71 -31.14 -14.51
C ARG A 400 37.59 -31.30 -13.29
N THR A 401 37.12 -32.10 -12.30
CA THR A 401 37.93 -32.41 -11.10
C THR A 401 39.16 -33.26 -11.45
N ALA A 402 39.00 -34.23 -12.34
CA ALA A 402 40.11 -35.02 -12.85
C ALA A 402 41.17 -34.18 -13.62
N LEU A 403 40.74 -33.11 -14.26
CA LEU A 403 41.58 -32.11 -14.93
C LEU A 403 42.17 -31.07 -13.99
N GLY A 404 42.00 -31.21 -12.65
CA GLY A 404 42.63 -30.37 -11.63
C GLY A 404 41.79 -29.16 -11.17
N ALA A 405 40.48 -29.11 -11.45
CA ALA A 405 39.61 -28.04 -10.94
C ALA A 405 39.39 -28.24 -9.42
N GLY A 406 39.85 -27.29 -8.62
CA GLY A 406 39.63 -27.29 -7.17
C GLY A 406 38.14 -27.13 -6.78
N ARG A 407 37.77 -27.72 -5.64
CA ARG A 407 36.38 -27.67 -5.08
C ARG A 407 35.84 -26.24 -4.97
N GLY A 408 36.64 -25.26 -4.52
CA GLY A 408 36.26 -23.87 -4.39
C GLY A 408 35.86 -23.22 -5.72
N ARG A 409 36.53 -23.59 -6.82
CA ARG A 409 36.22 -23.09 -8.18
C ARG A 409 34.84 -23.61 -8.64
N LEU A 410 34.53 -24.87 -8.37
CA LEU A 410 33.24 -25.47 -8.72
C LEU A 410 32.08 -24.85 -7.90
N ILE A 411 32.27 -24.66 -6.58
CA ILE A 411 31.28 -24.01 -5.71
C ILE A 411 31.03 -22.58 -6.20
N ARG A 412 32.08 -21.79 -6.46
CA ARG A 412 31.94 -20.42 -6.94
C ARG A 412 31.19 -20.37 -8.28
N GLN A 413 31.51 -21.25 -9.23
CA GLN A 413 30.83 -21.33 -10.51
C GLN A 413 29.32 -21.60 -10.35
N LEU A 414 28.94 -22.60 -9.50
CA LEU A 414 27.55 -22.94 -9.24
C LEU A 414 26.80 -21.81 -8.51
N LEU A 415 27.46 -21.12 -7.56
CA LEU A 415 26.91 -19.94 -6.90
C LEU A 415 26.72 -18.78 -7.90
N THR A 416 27.67 -18.56 -8.82
CA THR A 416 27.51 -17.53 -9.86
C THR A 416 26.31 -17.84 -10.76
N GLU A 417 26.08 -19.12 -11.12
CA GLU A 417 24.90 -19.54 -11.88
C GLU A 417 23.60 -19.24 -11.11
N SER A 418 23.57 -19.52 -9.81
CA SER A 418 22.42 -19.22 -8.95
C SER A 418 22.18 -17.69 -8.84
N ILE A 419 23.21 -16.93 -8.49
CA ILE A 419 23.13 -15.47 -8.33
C ILE A 419 22.61 -14.78 -9.59
N VAL A 420 23.12 -15.19 -10.78
CA VAL A 420 22.67 -14.64 -12.06
C VAL A 420 21.19 -14.90 -12.31
N LEU A 421 20.71 -16.12 -12.02
CA LEU A 421 19.29 -16.45 -12.15
C LEU A 421 18.42 -15.61 -11.20
N PHE A 422 18.85 -15.45 -9.96
CA PHE A 422 18.11 -14.64 -8.97
C PHE A 422 18.12 -13.15 -9.32
N LEU A 423 19.23 -12.61 -9.85
CA LEU A 423 19.29 -11.22 -10.33
C LEU A 423 18.42 -10.99 -11.57
N LEU A 424 18.38 -11.94 -12.51
CA LEU A 424 17.44 -11.87 -13.64
C LEU A 424 16.00 -11.94 -13.15
N GLY A 425 15.74 -12.79 -12.14
CA GLY A 425 14.45 -12.83 -11.43
C GLY A 425 14.10 -11.52 -10.75
N ALA A 426 15.08 -10.82 -10.15
CA ALA A 426 14.85 -9.50 -9.55
C ALA A 426 14.47 -8.45 -10.60
N GLY A 427 15.17 -8.42 -11.75
CA GLY A 427 14.79 -7.55 -12.85
C GLY A 427 13.36 -7.78 -13.35
N GLY A 428 13.00 -9.06 -13.55
CA GLY A 428 11.62 -9.42 -13.89
C GLY A 428 10.63 -9.13 -12.74
N GLY A 429 11.06 -9.27 -11.47
CA GLY A 429 10.26 -8.96 -10.30
C GLY A 429 9.94 -7.46 -10.16
N VAL A 430 10.91 -6.59 -10.45
CA VAL A 430 10.67 -5.13 -10.50
C VAL A 430 9.68 -4.79 -11.61
N LEU A 431 9.77 -5.45 -12.77
CA LEU A 431 8.81 -5.27 -13.86
C LEU A 431 7.40 -5.72 -13.44
N VAL A 432 7.28 -6.87 -12.77
CA VAL A 432 5.99 -7.35 -12.22
C VAL A 432 5.45 -6.33 -11.21
N ALA A 433 6.31 -5.84 -10.31
CA ALA A 433 5.91 -4.85 -9.30
C ALA A 433 5.41 -3.55 -9.96
N SER A 434 6.10 -3.03 -10.99
CA SER A 434 5.64 -1.82 -11.69
C SER A 434 4.30 -2.03 -12.39
N VAL A 435 4.10 -3.16 -13.07
CA VAL A 435 2.81 -3.46 -13.74
C VAL A 435 1.66 -3.58 -12.73
N VAL A 436 1.91 -4.23 -11.58
CA VAL A 436 0.88 -4.41 -10.55
C VAL A 436 0.56 -3.07 -9.86
N THR A 437 1.57 -2.26 -9.54
CA THR A 437 1.37 -0.93 -8.93
C THR A 437 0.66 0.02 -9.88
N ASP A 438 1.05 0.05 -11.17
CA ASP A 438 0.36 0.84 -12.19
C ASP A 438 -1.11 0.41 -12.38
N ALA A 439 -1.38 -0.89 -12.36
CA ALA A 439 -2.75 -1.41 -12.44
C ALA A 439 -3.59 -0.99 -11.22
N PHE A 440 -2.99 -1.00 -10.03
CA PHE A 440 -3.64 -0.55 -8.80
C PHE A 440 -3.94 0.96 -8.81
N GLU A 441 -2.98 1.78 -9.26
CA GLU A 441 -3.16 3.24 -9.37
C GLU A 441 -4.27 3.64 -10.36
N ARG A 442 -4.47 2.85 -11.41
CA ARG A 442 -5.56 3.05 -12.39
C ARG A 442 -6.92 2.54 -11.92
N MET A 443 -6.96 1.77 -10.83
CA MET A 443 -8.22 1.23 -10.33
C MET A 443 -9.05 2.36 -9.70
N PRO A 444 -10.31 2.57 -10.14
CA PRO A 444 -11.17 3.56 -9.52
C PRO A 444 -11.48 3.14 -8.08
N LEU A 445 -10.81 3.79 -7.12
CA LEU A 445 -11.08 3.55 -5.71
C LEU A 445 -12.47 4.08 -5.34
N PRO A 446 -13.21 3.40 -4.48
CA PRO A 446 -14.52 3.87 -4.01
C PRO A 446 -14.45 5.23 -3.31
N ALA A 447 -13.30 5.56 -2.72
CA ALA A 447 -13.05 6.80 -1.95
C ALA A 447 -12.98 8.10 -2.78
N GLY A 448 -13.28 8.04 -4.09
CA GLY A 448 -13.30 9.21 -4.97
C GLY A 448 -11.92 9.64 -5.49
N PRO A 449 -11.89 10.67 -6.35
CA PRO A 449 -10.67 11.10 -7.05
C PRO A 449 -9.63 11.79 -6.14
N ALA A 450 -10.01 12.15 -4.92
CA ALA A 450 -9.09 12.76 -3.96
C ALA A 450 -8.08 11.76 -3.37
N PHE A 451 -8.36 10.45 -3.44
CA PHE A 451 -7.45 9.42 -2.94
C PHE A 451 -6.42 9.07 -4.00
N ALA A 452 -5.15 9.33 -3.74
CA ALA A 452 -4.07 9.06 -4.69
C ALA A 452 -2.81 8.57 -3.96
N LEU A 453 -2.54 7.26 -4.09
CA LEU A 453 -1.29 6.65 -3.66
C LEU A 453 -0.38 6.46 -4.87
N GLU A 454 0.82 7.05 -4.85
CA GLU A 454 1.88 6.74 -5.82
C GLU A 454 2.69 5.55 -5.33
N LEU A 455 2.39 4.39 -5.87
CA LEU A 455 3.00 3.12 -5.49
C LEU A 455 4.18 2.72 -6.38
N SER A 456 4.49 3.52 -7.40
CA SER A 456 5.55 3.22 -8.37
C SER A 456 6.88 2.92 -7.67
N PRO A 457 7.60 1.84 -8.07
CA PRO A 457 8.88 1.48 -7.49
C PRO A 457 9.91 2.61 -7.66
N ASP A 458 10.54 3.01 -6.57
CA ASP A 458 11.62 3.98 -6.55
C ASP A 458 13.02 3.29 -6.52
N PRO A 459 14.14 4.04 -6.61
CA PRO A 459 15.47 3.45 -6.54
C PRO A 459 15.73 2.61 -5.28
N ARG A 460 15.07 2.91 -4.16
CA ARG A 460 15.21 2.14 -2.90
C ARG A 460 14.67 0.73 -3.07
N ILE A 461 13.53 0.57 -3.76
CA ILE A 461 12.94 -0.74 -4.05
C ILE A 461 13.80 -1.52 -5.04
N LEU A 462 14.43 -0.85 -6.00
CA LEU A 462 15.40 -1.51 -6.89
C LEU A 462 16.60 -2.08 -6.09
N VAL A 463 17.22 -1.26 -5.23
CA VAL A 463 18.32 -1.70 -4.36
C VAL A 463 17.87 -2.83 -3.44
N PHE A 464 16.71 -2.70 -2.80
CA PHE A 464 16.12 -3.74 -1.96
C PHE A 464 15.92 -5.06 -2.72
N SER A 465 15.38 -5.01 -3.93
CA SER A 465 15.15 -6.19 -4.78
C SER A 465 16.46 -6.88 -5.18
N ILE A 466 17.51 -6.10 -5.47
CA ILE A 466 18.86 -6.63 -5.77
C ILE A 466 19.45 -7.31 -4.53
N LEU A 467 19.39 -6.66 -3.36
CA LEU A 467 19.87 -7.25 -2.10
C LEU A 467 19.10 -8.52 -1.75
N LEU A 468 17.80 -8.52 -1.91
CA LEU A 468 16.93 -9.67 -1.67
C LEU A 468 17.30 -10.84 -2.61
N ALA A 469 17.55 -10.57 -3.89
CA ALA A 469 18.01 -11.55 -4.86
C ALA A 469 19.39 -12.13 -4.51
N LEU A 470 20.32 -11.29 -4.08
CA LEU A 470 21.65 -11.75 -3.65
C LEU A 470 21.56 -12.64 -2.40
N LEU A 471 20.77 -12.23 -1.40
CA LEU A 471 20.57 -13.01 -0.16
C LEU A 471 19.92 -14.35 -0.46
N THR A 472 18.83 -14.36 -1.20
CA THR A 472 18.10 -15.59 -1.55
C THR A 472 18.93 -16.48 -2.48
N GLY A 473 19.63 -15.89 -3.46
CA GLY A 473 20.54 -16.61 -4.36
C GLY A 473 21.70 -17.27 -3.63
N LEU A 474 22.25 -16.61 -2.62
CA LEU A 474 23.29 -17.18 -1.75
C LEU A 474 22.72 -18.27 -0.84
N ALA A 475 21.63 -17.99 -0.13
CA ALA A 475 21.04 -18.93 0.83
C ALA A 475 20.57 -20.23 0.17
N PHE A 476 19.85 -20.12 -0.95
CA PHE A 476 19.29 -21.29 -1.64
C PHE A 476 20.19 -21.86 -2.73
N GLY A 477 21.21 -21.12 -3.20
CA GLY A 477 22.23 -21.59 -4.14
C GLY A 477 23.37 -22.35 -3.47
N LEU A 478 23.65 -22.09 -2.17
CA LEU A 478 24.78 -22.68 -1.48
C LEU A 478 24.62 -24.21 -1.30
N ALA A 479 23.46 -24.68 -0.92
CA ALA A 479 23.22 -26.11 -0.69
C ALA A 479 23.40 -26.95 -1.96
N PRO A 480 22.82 -26.62 -3.13
CA PRO A 480 23.11 -27.29 -4.40
C PRO A 480 24.57 -27.20 -4.80
N ALA A 481 25.25 -26.07 -4.56
CA ALA A 481 26.66 -25.87 -4.92
C ALA A 481 27.56 -26.76 -4.07
N LEU A 482 27.34 -26.88 -2.77
CA LEU A 482 28.07 -27.76 -1.88
C LEU A 482 27.85 -29.25 -2.23
N GLN A 483 26.60 -29.66 -2.49
CA GLN A 483 26.26 -31.01 -2.91
C GLN A 483 26.89 -31.37 -4.27
N GLY A 484 26.96 -30.43 -5.21
CA GLY A 484 27.59 -30.62 -6.51
C GLY A 484 29.11 -30.75 -6.46
N ALA A 485 29.76 -30.11 -5.46
CA ALA A 485 31.20 -30.12 -5.29
C ALA A 485 31.74 -31.27 -4.40
N GLN A 486 30.90 -32.00 -3.68
CA GLN A 486 31.28 -33.15 -2.84
C GLN A 486 31.42 -34.41 -3.70
N HIS A 487 32.64 -34.69 -4.20
CA HIS A 487 32.95 -35.89 -4.96
C HIS A 487 34.17 -36.61 -4.32
N ASP A 488 33.91 -37.65 -3.55
CA ASP A 488 34.90 -38.68 -3.22
C ASP A 488 34.77 -39.82 -4.25
N VAL A 489 35.74 -39.89 -5.15
CA VAL A 489 35.84 -40.93 -6.20
C VAL A 489 35.98 -42.32 -5.61
N THR A 490 36.57 -42.43 -4.40
CA THR A 490 36.90 -43.69 -3.72
C THR A 490 35.72 -44.36 -3.02
N ILE A 491 34.69 -43.61 -2.59
CA ILE A 491 33.53 -44.18 -1.86
C ILE A 491 32.52 -44.84 -2.82
N ARG A 492 32.55 -44.54 -4.13
CA ARG A 492 31.57 -45.04 -5.11
C ARG A 492 31.88 -46.40 -5.72
N LEU A 493 33.14 -46.85 -5.63
CA LEU A 493 33.45 -48.21 -6.03
C LEU A 493 33.06 -49.26 -4.93
N ARG A 494 32.67 -48.78 -3.74
CA ARG A 494 32.32 -49.67 -2.60
C ARG A 494 30.86 -49.57 -2.13
N SER A 495 30.02 -48.61 -2.62
CA SER A 495 28.67 -48.43 -2.08
C SER A 495 27.58 -48.47 -3.13
N ASP A 496 27.41 -49.60 -3.79
CA ASP A 496 26.09 -50.02 -4.33
C ASP A 496 25.17 -50.55 -3.21
N THR A 497 25.55 -50.36 -1.96
CA THR A 497 24.75 -50.77 -0.81
C THR A 497 23.76 -49.69 -0.39
N ALA A 498 22.53 -50.13 -0.21
CA ALA A 498 21.25 -49.44 -0.03
C ALA A 498 21.16 -48.33 1.06
N ALA A 499 22.18 -48.06 1.87
CA ALA A 499 22.11 -47.12 2.98
C ALA A 499 22.37 -45.65 2.63
N GLY A 500 23.16 -45.34 1.59
CA GLY A 500 23.46 -43.95 1.15
C GLY A 500 22.33 -43.27 0.37
N GLY A 501 21.43 -44.05 -0.21
CA GLY A 501 20.28 -43.53 -1.00
C GLY A 501 19.15 -42.95 -0.15
N ARG A 502 18.92 -43.51 1.05
CA ARG A 502 17.82 -43.09 1.94
C ARG A 502 18.02 -41.71 2.56
N ARG A 503 19.25 -41.34 2.98
CA ARG A 503 19.48 -39.99 3.58
C ARG A 503 19.37 -38.83 2.58
N ARG A 504 19.74 -39.06 1.31
CA ARG A 504 19.62 -38.00 0.26
C ARG A 504 18.21 -37.82 -0.28
N SER A 505 17.37 -38.84 -0.26
CA SER A 505 15.94 -38.78 -0.54
C SER A 505 15.21 -37.96 0.53
N GLY A 506 15.66 -38.00 1.78
CA GLY A 506 15.02 -37.31 2.91
C GLY A 506 15.02 -35.79 2.80
N VAL A 507 16.14 -35.17 2.40
CA VAL A 507 16.23 -33.68 2.29
C VAL A 507 15.35 -33.17 1.17
N ALA A 508 15.34 -33.78 0.00
CA ALA A 508 14.48 -33.40 -1.11
C ALA A 508 13.00 -33.55 -0.73
N SER A 509 12.64 -34.65 -0.06
CA SER A 509 11.27 -34.88 0.42
C SER A 509 10.85 -33.82 1.47
N ALA A 510 11.74 -33.46 2.39
CA ALA A 510 11.50 -32.45 3.42
C ALA A 510 11.27 -31.05 2.81
N LEU A 511 12.06 -30.67 1.80
CA LEU A 511 11.88 -29.41 1.07
C LEU A 511 10.53 -29.34 0.38
N ILE A 512 10.07 -30.45 -0.21
CA ILE A 512 8.76 -30.51 -0.86
C ILE A 512 7.65 -30.43 0.16
N VAL A 513 7.72 -31.24 1.22
CA VAL A 513 6.71 -31.19 2.30
C VAL A 513 6.63 -29.77 2.86
N GLY A 514 7.78 -29.12 3.10
CA GLY A 514 7.80 -27.71 3.53
C GLY A 514 7.15 -26.77 2.53
N GLN A 515 7.47 -26.90 1.22
CA GLN A 515 6.87 -26.10 0.17
C GLN A 515 5.34 -26.32 0.07
N LEU A 516 4.90 -27.58 0.10
CA LEU A 516 3.48 -27.93 0.07
C LEU A 516 2.76 -27.36 1.30
N ALA A 517 3.38 -27.44 2.48
CA ALA A 517 2.84 -26.88 3.72
C ALA A 517 2.68 -25.36 3.64
N LEU A 518 3.72 -24.64 3.17
CA LEU A 518 3.66 -23.18 3.01
C LEU A 518 2.61 -22.74 1.98
N SER A 519 2.49 -23.48 0.88
CA SER A 519 1.44 -23.22 -0.12
C SER A 519 0.03 -23.41 0.44
N LEU A 520 -0.16 -24.41 1.30
CA LEU A 520 -1.45 -24.64 1.97
C LEU A 520 -1.76 -23.51 2.97
N VAL A 521 -0.77 -23.02 3.72
CA VAL A 521 -0.94 -21.85 4.62
C VAL A 521 -1.47 -20.66 3.84
N LEU A 522 -0.89 -20.35 2.66
CA LEU A 522 -1.35 -19.25 1.80
C LEU A 522 -2.78 -19.47 1.29
N LEU A 523 -3.11 -20.69 0.89
CA LEU A 523 -4.46 -21.03 0.43
C LEU A 523 -5.49 -20.91 1.56
N VAL A 524 -5.17 -21.37 2.77
CA VAL A 524 -6.05 -21.24 3.94
C VAL A 524 -6.26 -19.76 4.27
N ALA A 525 -5.19 -18.95 4.30
CA ALA A 525 -5.30 -17.51 4.51
C ALA A 525 -6.18 -16.84 3.45
N ALA A 526 -5.99 -17.17 2.17
CA ALA A 526 -6.83 -16.68 1.08
C ALA A 526 -8.30 -17.09 1.23
N GLY A 527 -8.56 -18.35 1.60
CA GLY A 527 -9.89 -18.89 1.84
C GLY A 527 -10.59 -18.18 3.01
N LEU A 528 -9.86 -17.92 4.11
CA LEU A 528 -10.38 -17.18 5.25
C LEU A 528 -10.75 -15.73 4.89
N PHE A 529 -9.89 -15.01 4.16
CA PHE A 529 -10.20 -13.64 3.72
C PHE A 529 -11.38 -13.61 2.73
N LEU A 530 -11.44 -14.55 1.80
CA LEU A 530 -12.59 -14.66 0.90
C LEU A 530 -13.88 -14.90 1.66
N ARG A 531 -13.84 -15.79 2.64
CA ARG A 531 -15.01 -16.09 3.48
C ARG A 531 -15.35 -14.94 4.41
N ALA A 532 -14.36 -14.26 5.00
CA ALA A 532 -14.57 -13.04 5.77
C ALA A 532 -15.24 -11.94 4.94
N LEU A 533 -14.82 -11.79 3.67
CA LEU A 533 -15.47 -10.87 2.72
C LEU A 533 -16.92 -11.27 2.44
N GLN A 534 -17.20 -12.57 2.22
CA GLN A 534 -18.56 -13.08 2.02
C GLN A 534 -19.42 -12.89 3.25
N THR A 535 -18.89 -13.17 4.45
CA THR A 535 -19.60 -12.96 5.72
C THR A 535 -19.84 -11.47 5.95
N GLY A 536 -18.81 -10.62 5.81
CA GLY A 536 -18.93 -9.17 5.93
C GLY A 536 -19.95 -8.55 4.98
N SER A 537 -20.04 -9.06 3.74
CA SER A 537 -21.02 -8.59 2.76
C SER A 537 -22.47 -9.04 3.06
N ARG A 538 -22.65 -9.99 3.99
CA ARG A 538 -23.97 -10.50 4.43
C ARG A 538 -24.41 -9.97 5.79
N ILE A 539 -23.51 -9.27 6.50
CA ILE A 539 -23.87 -8.65 7.77
C ILE A 539 -24.95 -7.60 7.49
N ASP A 540 -26.09 -7.75 8.19
CA ASP A 540 -27.13 -6.73 8.20
C ASP A 540 -26.64 -5.53 9.03
N PRO A 541 -26.45 -4.34 8.43
CA PRO A 541 -26.04 -3.16 9.19
C PRO A 541 -27.18 -2.58 10.04
N GLY A 542 -28.37 -3.16 10.02
CA GLY A 542 -29.57 -2.65 10.69
C GLY A 542 -30.37 -1.64 9.88
N PHE A 543 -29.91 -1.33 8.67
CA PHE A 543 -30.59 -0.44 7.71
C PHE A 543 -30.36 -0.91 6.26
N ARG A 544 -31.21 -0.46 5.37
CA ARG A 544 -31.14 -0.88 3.96
C ARG A 544 -30.18 0.01 3.16
N VAL A 545 -29.12 -0.63 2.67
CA VAL A 545 -28.06 0.03 1.90
C VAL A 545 -28.47 0.25 0.44
N ASP A 546 -29.34 -0.61 -0.11
CA ASP A 546 -29.73 -0.62 -1.51
C ASP A 546 -30.79 0.44 -1.83
N GLY A 547 -30.73 0.98 -3.05
CA GLY A 547 -31.67 1.98 -3.52
C GLY A 547 -31.49 3.37 -2.91
N VAL A 548 -30.37 3.63 -2.19
CA VAL A 548 -30.07 4.95 -1.64
C VAL A 548 -28.95 5.60 -2.46
N VAL A 549 -29.32 6.68 -3.17
CA VAL A 549 -28.41 7.58 -3.87
C VAL A 549 -28.04 8.73 -2.94
N MET A 550 -26.79 9.18 -3.02
CA MET A 550 -26.26 10.20 -2.12
C MET A 550 -25.56 11.32 -2.88
N THR A 551 -25.65 12.54 -2.36
CA THR A 551 -24.81 13.67 -2.76
C THR A 551 -24.45 14.51 -1.55
N ALA A 552 -23.14 14.68 -1.33
CA ALA A 552 -22.63 15.53 -0.26
C ALA A 552 -22.51 16.97 -0.76
N LEU A 553 -23.00 17.91 0.00
CA LEU A 553 -23.00 19.33 -0.30
C LEU A 553 -22.57 20.13 0.94
N ASP A 554 -21.92 21.25 0.71
CA ASP A 554 -21.61 22.23 1.75
C ASP A 554 -21.89 23.64 1.18
N PRO A 555 -23.05 24.22 1.43
CA PRO A 555 -23.41 25.55 0.92
C PRO A 555 -22.45 26.66 1.37
N THR A 556 -21.75 26.50 2.50
CA THR A 556 -20.74 27.49 2.91
C THR A 556 -19.58 27.58 1.93
N ALA A 557 -19.28 26.48 1.21
CA ALA A 557 -18.32 26.48 0.12
C ALA A 557 -18.74 27.37 -1.07
N TRP A 558 -19.97 27.89 -1.06
CA TRP A 558 -20.51 28.76 -2.08
C TRP A 558 -20.95 30.13 -1.54
N GLY A 559 -20.50 30.46 -0.31
CA GLY A 559 -20.79 31.77 0.32
C GLY A 559 -22.17 31.87 0.96
N TYR A 560 -22.86 30.77 1.17
CA TYR A 560 -24.14 30.77 1.88
C TYR A 560 -23.91 30.84 3.40
N ASP A 561 -24.61 31.74 4.09
CA ASP A 561 -24.70 31.72 5.55
C ASP A 561 -25.69 30.64 6.02
N ASP A 562 -25.78 30.43 7.33
CA ASP A 562 -26.66 29.41 7.91
C ASP A 562 -28.11 29.56 7.52
N GLY A 563 -28.62 30.79 7.40
CA GLY A 563 -30.02 31.08 6.99
C GLY A 563 -30.28 30.67 5.55
N LYS A 564 -29.41 31.11 4.64
CA LYS A 564 -29.46 30.74 3.21
C LYS A 564 -29.23 29.25 3.03
N GLY A 565 -28.31 28.64 3.80
CA GLY A 565 -28.02 27.23 3.75
C GLY A 565 -29.22 26.36 4.13
N ARG A 566 -29.97 26.74 5.18
CA ARG A 566 -31.24 26.04 5.56
C ARG A 566 -32.28 26.18 4.45
N ALA A 567 -32.46 27.37 3.88
CA ALA A 567 -33.39 27.61 2.78
C ALA A 567 -32.99 26.80 1.52
N PHE A 568 -31.68 26.70 1.22
CA PHE A 568 -31.15 25.93 0.12
C PHE A 568 -31.48 24.43 0.28
N TYR A 569 -31.20 23.84 1.45
CA TYR A 569 -31.45 22.40 1.66
C TYR A 569 -32.94 22.09 1.63
N ARG A 570 -33.79 22.96 2.15
CA ARG A 570 -35.24 22.79 2.08
C ARG A 570 -35.73 22.82 0.61
N ALA A 571 -35.33 23.80 -0.16
CA ALA A 571 -35.68 23.88 -1.59
C ALA A 571 -35.12 22.70 -2.40
N PHE A 572 -33.92 22.27 -2.08
CA PHE A 572 -33.29 21.14 -2.78
C PHE A 572 -34.01 19.82 -2.45
N ARG A 573 -34.31 19.58 -1.20
CA ARG A 573 -35.10 18.40 -0.76
C ARG A 573 -36.48 18.33 -1.46
N GLU A 574 -37.20 19.44 -1.51
CA GLU A 574 -38.51 19.52 -2.20
C GLU A 574 -38.42 19.17 -3.68
N ARG A 575 -37.39 19.70 -4.38
CA ARG A 575 -37.14 19.36 -5.78
C ARG A 575 -36.74 17.90 -6.00
N LEU A 576 -35.88 17.36 -5.13
CA LEU A 576 -35.48 15.96 -5.21
C LEU A 576 -36.66 15.01 -4.95
N ALA A 577 -37.53 15.33 -4.01
CA ALA A 577 -38.74 14.54 -3.73
C ALA A 577 -39.74 14.54 -4.90
N ALA A 578 -39.70 15.55 -5.75
CA ALA A 578 -40.55 15.65 -6.96
C ALA A 578 -39.99 14.86 -8.16
N LEU A 579 -38.78 14.29 -8.09
CA LEU A 579 -38.18 13.56 -9.20
C LEU A 579 -38.84 12.20 -9.40
N PRO A 580 -39.07 11.78 -10.66
CA PRO A 580 -39.67 10.46 -10.96
C PRO A 580 -38.83 9.31 -10.39
N GLY A 581 -39.49 8.40 -9.68
CA GLY A 581 -38.83 7.22 -9.08
C GLY A 581 -38.20 7.46 -7.71
N VAL A 582 -38.22 8.69 -7.21
CA VAL A 582 -37.79 9.03 -5.83
C VAL A 582 -38.95 8.72 -4.90
N THR A 583 -38.72 7.95 -3.86
CA THR A 583 -39.72 7.53 -2.87
C THR A 583 -39.59 8.23 -1.53
N ALA A 584 -38.37 8.62 -1.14
CA ALA A 584 -38.09 9.39 0.06
C ALA A 584 -36.77 10.17 -0.06
N VAL A 585 -36.70 11.31 0.60
CA VAL A 585 -35.50 12.16 0.65
C VAL A 585 -35.28 12.63 2.07
N SER A 586 -34.03 12.58 2.53
CA SER A 586 -33.61 13.14 3.82
C SER A 586 -32.16 13.64 3.71
N ALA A 587 -31.64 14.16 4.81
CA ALA A 587 -30.23 14.57 4.90
C ALA A 587 -29.61 14.10 6.20
N THR A 588 -28.30 13.96 6.20
CA THR A 588 -27.50 13.62 7.39
C THR A 588 -26.18 14.35 7.43
N GLY A 589 -25.72 14.70 8.62
CA GLY A 589 -24.35 15.20 8.82
C GLY A 589 -23.29 14.09 8.96
N VAL A 590 -23.73 12.83 9.19
CA VAL A 590 -22.84 11.66 9.28
C VAL A 590 -23.45 10.51 8.48
N VAL A 591 -22.76 10.10 7.45
CA VAL A 591 -23.19 8.97 6.60
C VAL A 591 -22.90 7.66 7.33
N PRO A 592 -23.87 6.76 7.47
CA PRO A 592 -23.65 5.43 8.03
C PRO A 592 -22.57 4.66 7.23
N LEU A 593 -21.66 3.97 7.92
CA LEU A 593 -20.51 3.28 7.35
C LEU A 593 -19.56 4.20 6.54
N GLY A 594 -19.62 5.51 6.79
CA GLY A 594 -18.68 6.51 6.24
C GLY A 594 -17.42 6.64 7.10
N PHE A 595 -16.49 7.47 6.63
CA PHE A 595 -15.23 7.76 7.37
C PHE A 595 -15.40 8.78 8.50
N ALA A 596 -16.51 9.50 8.56
CA ALA A 596 -16.77 10.51 9.57
C ALA A 596 -17.53 9.88 10.74
N SER A 597 -17.04 10.09 11.96
CA SER A 597 -17.75 9.85 13.21
C SER A 597 -17.81 11.15 14.00
N SER A 598 -18.84 11.29 14.82
CA SER A 598 -18.98 12.41 15.73
C SER A 598 -19.44 11.84 17.07
N GLY A 599 -18.70 12.13 18.13
CA GLY A 599 -19.00 11.65 19.47
C GLY A 599 -19.14 12.79 20.45
N ILE A 600 -20.10 12.66 21.36
CA ILE A 600 -20.33 13.63 22.45
C ILE A 600 -20.55 12.89 23.75
N ARG A 601 -20.55 13.64 24.86
CA ARG A 601 -20.97 13.10 26.16
C ARG A 601 -22.35 13.57 26.53
N ILE A 602 -23.18 12.62 26.94
CA ILE A 602 -24.55 12.85 27.38
C ILE A 602 -24.67 12.49 28.86
N ARG A 603 -25.35 13.33 29.64
CA ARG A 603 -25.60 13.15 31.06
C ARG A 603 -27.07 12.92 31.32
N LEU A 604 -27.37 12.14 32.33
CA LEU A 604 -28.72 12.05 32.86
C LEU A 604 -29.11 13.40 33.53
N ASP A 605 -30.37 13.82 33.38
CA ASP A 605 -30.83 15.03 34.02
C ASP A 605 -30.74 14.93 35.56
N GLY A 606 -30.33 16.03 36.21
CA GLY A 606 -30.07 16.07 37.62
C GLY A 606 -28.70 15.57 38.09
N GLN A 607 -27.87 15.00 37.23
CA GLN A 607 -26.48 14.69 37.59
C GLN A 607 -25.64 15.97 37.59
N ALA A 608 -25.07 16.31 38.74
CA ALA A 608 -24.12 17.43 38.84
C ALA A 608 -22.88 17.15 38.00
N ARG A 609 -22.37 18.18 37.32
CA ARG A 609 -21.11 18.10 36.64
C ARG A 609 -19.98 18.10 37.63
N THR A 610 -19.41 16.93 37.92
CA THR A 610 -18.25 16.78 38.83
C THR A 610 -16.93 16.83 38.10
N GLY A 611 -16.96 16.65 36.76
CA GLY A 611 -15.79 16.75 35.88
C GLY A 611 -16.14 16.71 34.39
N PRO A 612 -15.15 16.92 33.53
CA PRO A 612 -15.33 16.86 32.08
C PRO A 612 -15.72 15.45 31.57
N ARG A 613 -15.57 14.42 32.39
CA ARG A 613 -15.82 13.01 32.08
C ARG A 613 -17.20 12.52 32.44
N ASP A 614 -18.00 13.35 33.07
CA ASP A 614 -19.32 12.94 33.52
C ASP A 614 -20.24 12.68 32.34
N GLY A 615 -20.83 11.53 32.32
CA GLY A 615 -21.77 11.13 31.31
C GLY A 615 -21.29 9.94 30.43
N ILE A 616 -22.19 9.49 29.62
CA ILE A 616 -21.98 8.39 28.67
C ILE A 616 -21.40 8.95 27.38
N HIS A 617 -20.31 8.38 26.89
CA HIS A 617 -19.85 8.68 25.53
C HIS A 617 -20.81 8.05 24.52
N VAL A 618 -21.26 8.85 23.57
CA VAL A 618 -22.31 8.50 22.61
C VAL A 618 -21.90 9.00 21.23
N GLU A 619 -21.91 8.13 20.24
CA GLU A 619 -21.80 8.54 18.85
C GLU A 619 -23.08 9.24 18.41
N VAL A 620 -22.95 10.24 17.51
CA VAL A 620 -24.09 11.08 17.15
C VAL A 620 -24.18 11.35 15.65
N ALA A 621 -25.40 11.50 15.16
CA ALA A 621 -25.68 12.04 13.83
C ALA A 621 -26.77 13.10 13.91
N ALA A 622 -26.56 14.24 13.24
CA ALA A 622 -27.64 15.17 12.94
C ALA A 622 -28.35 14.69 11.68
N VAL A 623 -29.68 14.55 11.74
CA VAL A 623 -30.49 13.97 10.65
C VAL A 623 -31.75 14.80 10.39
N ASP A 624 -32.20 14.81 9.16
CA ASP A 624 -33.42 15.49 8.74
C ASP A 624 -34.63 14.55 8.90
N PRO A 625 -35.87 15.06 9.03
CA PRO A 625 -37.07 14.23 8.97
C PRO A 625 -37.07 13.30 7.76
N GLY A 626 -37.59 12.06 7.97
CA GLY A 626 -37.57 11.02 6.94
C GLY A 626 -36.27 10.21 6.86
N TYR A 627 -35.29 10.46 7.73
CA TYR A 627 -34.01 9.73 7.73
C TYR A 627 -34.20 8.24 7.96
N PHE A 628 -35.01 7.89 8.96
CA PHE A 628 -35.29 6.48 9.32
C PHE A 628 -36.09 5.80 8.20
N THR A 629 -37.02 6.55 7.57
CA THR A 629 -37.77 6.08 6.39
C THR A 629 -36.86 5.83 5.18
N VAL A 630 -35.93 6.77 4.85
CA VAL A 630 -35.00 6.63 3.73
C VAL A 630 -34.09 5.43 3.91
N LEU A 631 -33.60 5.17 5.11
CA LEU A 631 -32.73 4.04 5.42
C LEU A 631 -33.49 2.74 5.73
N GLU A 632 -34.82 2.79 5.87
CA GLU A 632 -35.63 1.67 6.38
C GLU A 632 -35.08 1.17 7.73
N LEU A 633 -34.61 2.11 8.58
CA LEU A 633 -34.14 1.83 9.94
C LEU A 633 -35.35 1.86 10.89
N PRO A 634 -35.75 0.72 11.46
CA PRO A 634 -36.97 0.67 12.27
C PRO A 634 -36.82 1.41 13.60
N LEU A 635 -37.89 2.07 14.03
CA LEU A 635 -38.01 2.52 15.40
C LEU A 635 -38.53 1.38 16.27
N ALA A 636 -37.89 1.16 17.42
CA ALA A 636 -38.34 0.19 18.42
C ALA A 636 -39.50 0.76 19.27
N ALA A 637 -39.51 2.09 19.49
CA ALA A 637 -40.56 2.79 20.23
C ALA A 637 -40.55 4.30 19.94
N GLY A 638 -41.68 4.98 20.19
CA GLY A 638 -41.78 6.42 20.00
C GLY A 638 -42.07 6.84 18.55
N ARG A 639 -41.63 8.05 18.18
CA ARG A 639 -41.84 8.64 16.85
C ARG A 639 -40.54 9.06 16.19
N GLU A 640 -40.56 9.19 14.87
CA GLU A 640 -39.51 9.82 14.07
C GLU A 640 -39.55 11.36 14.24
N PHE A 641 -38.48 12.05 13.82
CA PHE A 641 -38.49 13.51 13.76
C PHE A 641 -39.50 14.01 12.73
N GLU A 642 -40.18 15.10 13.08
CA GLU A 642 -41.14 15.78 12.24
C GLU A 642 -40.60 17.16 11.79
N THR A 643 -41.19 17.73 10.76
CA THR A 643 -40.83 19.09 10.29
C THR A 643 -41.04 20.16 11.36
N GLY A 644 -41.87 19.88 12.38
CA GLY A 644 -42.08 20.75 13.53
C GLY A 644 -40.98 20.67 14.59
N ASP A 645 -40.07 19.70 14.57
CA ASP A 645 -38.92 19.63 15.48
C ASP A 645 -37.80 20.56 15.02
N ASP A 646 -38.09 21.81 14.68
CA ASP A 646 -37.18 22.82 14.17
C ASP A 646 -36.41 23.55 15.31
N GLY A 647 -35.59 24.55 14.94
CA GLY A 647 -34.76 25.30 15.90
C GLY A 647 -35.56 26.12 16.93
N SER A 648 -36.89 26.32 16.75
CA SER A 648 -37.78 27.02 17.67
C SER A 648 -38.54 26.08 18.61
N ALA A 649 -38.57 24.79 18.26
CA ALA A 649 -39.25 23.76 19.05
C ALA A 649 -38.41 23.31 20.28
N PRO A 650 -39.08 22.73 21.30
CA PRO A 650 -38.34 22.10 22.41
C PRO A 650 -37.29 21.09 21.89
N PRO A 651 -36.06 21.09 22.44
CA PRO A 651 -35.00 20.22 21.95
C PRO A 651 -35.36 18.72 22.16
N VAL A 652 -35.30 17.94 21.08
CA VAL A 652 -35.62 16.52 21.06
C VAL A 652 -34.49 15.67 20.53
N MET A 653 -34.47 14.40 20.90
CA MET A 653 -33.49 13.42 20.39
C MET A 653 -34.12 12.03 20.23
N ILE A 654 -33.56 11.24 19.35
CA ILE A 654 -33.82 9.81 19.23
C ILE A 654 -32.54 9.08 19.63
N ILE A 655 -32.66 7.97 20.36
CA ILE A 655 -31.52 7.17 20.80
C ILE A 655 -31.63 5.73 20.27
N ASN A 656 -30.50 4.99 20.22
CA ASN A 656 -30.57 3.58 19.87
C ASN A 656 -30.89 2.70 21.10
N GLU A 657 -31.26 1.43 20.84
CA GLU A 657 -31.58 0.46 21.91
C GLU A 657 -30.39 0.24 22.85
N THR A 658 -29.15 0.26 22.36
CA THR A 658 -27.94 0.11 23.18
C THR A 658 -27.80 1.26 24.18
N LEU A 659 -28.06 2.50 23.78
CA LEU A 659 -28.05 3.65 24.71
C LEU A 659 -29.24 3.58 25.67
N ALA A 660 -30.43 3.21 25.18
CA ALA A 660 -31.60 3.06 26.00
C ALA A 660 -31.38 2.05 27.15
N ARG A 661 -30.86 0.86 26.84
CA ARG A 661 -30.52 -0.17 27.84
C ARG A 661 -29.45 0.31 28.84
N ARG A 662 -28.52 1.17 28.40
CA ARG A 662 -27.45 1.70 29.26
C ARG A 662 -27.96 2.77 30.24
N ILE A 663 -28.96 3.55 29.84
CA ILE A 663 -29.56 4.61 30.66
C ILE A 663 -30.53 4.01 31.68
N ALA A 664 -31.43 3.13 31.25
CA ALA A 664 -32.44 2.49 32.11
C ALA A 664 -32.64 1.02 31.67
N PRO A 665 -31.91 0.08 32.27
CA PRO A 665 -32.01 -1.35 31.94
C PRO A 665 -33.42 -1.93 32.06
N ASP A 666 -34.19 -1.44 33.02
CA ASP A 666 -35.53 -1.96 33.34
C ASP A 666 -36.64 -0.91 33.16
N GLY A 667 -36.36 0.26 32.62
CA GLY A 667 -37.25 1.40 32.62
C GLY A 667 -37.65 1.94 31.26
N GLN A 668 -38.73 2.73 31.28
CA GLN A 668 -39.12 3.52 30.13
C GLN A 668 -38.21 4.75 30.01
N VAL A 669 -37.60 4.93 28.86
CA VAL A 669 -36.72 6.08 28.57
C VAL A 669 -37.40 7.10 27.65
N LEU A 670 -38.55 6.75 27.04
CA LEU A 670 -39.32 7.72 26.24
C LEU A 670 -39.87 8.85 27.15
N GLY A 671 -39.68 10.09 26.69
CA GLY A 671 -40.02 11.30 27.45
C GLY A 671 -39.00 11.69 28.52
N ALA A 672 -37.97 10.84 28.78
CA ALA A 672 -36.89 11.23 29.68
C ALA A 672 -36.01 12.33 29.06
N THR A 673 -35.43 13.17 29.92
CA THR A 673 -34.57 14.28 29.51
C THR A 673 -33.12 13.95 29.78
N LEU A 674 -32.28 14.18 28.78
CA LEU A 674 -30.82 14.07 28.84
C LEU A 674 -30.18 15.43 28.63
N THR A 675 -29.07 15.67 29.28
CA THR A 675 -28.27 16.89 29.10
C THR A 675 -27.14 16.66 28.12
N VAL A 676 -27.13 17.42 27.03
CA VAL A 676 -26.13 17.39 25.94
C VAL A 676 -25.46 18.75 25.91
N GLY A 677 -24.20 18.81 26.34
CA GLY A 677 -23.54 20.11 26.60
C GLY A 677 -24.31 20.86 27.69
N ASP A 678 -24.89 22.01 27.34
CA ASP A 678 -25.72 22.83 28.23
C ASP A 678 -27.21 22.76 27.84
N ARG A 679 -27.62 21.96 26.87
CA ARG A 679 -29.00 21.81 26.40
C ARG A 679 -29.64 20.57 27.00
N ARG A 680 -30.87 20.70 27.46
CA ARG A 680 -31.75 19.58 27.85
C ARG A 680 -32.52 19.14 26.64
N MET A 681 -32.45 17.82 26.33
CA MET A 681 -33.13 17.23 25.18
C MET A 681 -34.03 16.09 25.62
N THR A 682 -35.25 16.04 25.09
CA THR A 682 -36.21 15.01 25.43
C THR A 682 -36.13 13.85 24.43
N ILE A 683 -36.14 12.63 24.93
CA ILE A 683 -36.12 11.41 24.09
C ILE A 683 -37.53 11.20 23.53
N VAL A 684 -37.69 11.32 22.21
CA VAL A 684 -38.97 11.13 21.51
C VAL A 684 -39.09 9.80 20.79
N GLY A 685 -37.99 9.12 20.59
CA GLY A 685 -37.97 7.82 19.91
C GLY A 685 -36.78 6.96 20.29
N ILE A 686 -36.92 5.66 20.08
CA ILE A 686 -35.85 4.66 20.21
C ILE A 686 -35.72 3.95 18.88
N ALA A 687 -34.57 4.11 18.24
CA ALA A 687 -34.24 3.40 17.00
C ALA A 687 -33.62 2.02 17.32
N ARG A 688 -33.82 1.04 16.43
CA ARG A 688 -33.08 -0.22 16.52
C ARG A 688 -31.57 0.03 16.37
N ASP A 689 -30.82 -0.90 16.93
CA ASP A 689 -29.36 -0.88 16.85
C ASP A 689 -28.90 -1.02 15.40
N ALA A 690 -27.97 -0.15 14.97
CA ALA A 690 -27.41 -0.14 13.62
C ALA A 690 -25.88 0.02 13.67
N LYS A 691 -25.17 -0.37 12.60
CA LYS A 691 -23.73 -0.26 12.45
C LYS A 691 -23.36 1.04 11.74
N TYR A 692 -22.55 1.88 12.38
CA TYR A 692 -22.17 3.20 11.84
C TYR A 692 -20.70 3.33 11.45
N GLY A 693 -19.78 2.76 12.24
CA GLY A 693 -18.34 2.87 11.98
C GLY A 693 -17.77 1.71 11.19
N SER A 694 -18.12 0.48 11.56
CA SER A 694 -17.69 -0.72 10.85
C SER A 694 -18.70 -1.85 11.00
N LEU A 695 -18.74 -2.76 10.01
CA LEU A 695 -19.65 -3.91 10.03
C LEU A 695 -19.36 -4.89 11.18
N GLY A 696 -18.12 -4.95 11.67
CA GLY A 696 -17.70 -5.81 12.78
C GLY A 696 -17.72 -5.14 14.15
N GLU A 697 -18.22 -3.89 14.27
CA GLU A 697 -18.26 -3.20 15.55
C GLU A 697 -19.27 -3.78 16.52
N VAL A 698 -18.96 -3.71 17.80
CA VAL A 698 -19.99 -3.79 18.84
C VAL A 698 -20.77 -2.49 18.77
N THR A 699 -22.09 -2.59 18.55
CA THR A 699 -22.94 -1.41 18.37
C THR A 699 -22.73 -0.40 19.51
N PRO A 700 -22.24 0.82 19.21
CA PRO A 700 -22.01 1.84 20.24
C PRO A 700 -23.33 2.43 20.70
N PRO A 701 -23.38 3.03 21.88
CA PRO A 701 -24.43 3.98 22.24
C PRO A 701 -24.52 5.08 21.20
N PHE A 702 -25.69 5.33 20.63
CA PHE A 702 -25.88 6.26 19.52
C PHE A 702 -27.09 7.18 19.76
N ALA A 703 -26.96 8.44 19.35
CA ALA A 703 -28.05 9.42 19.42
C ALA A 703 -28.21 10.19 18.11
N TYR A 704 -29.43 10.51 17.78
CA TYR A 704 -29.80 11.29 16.60
C TYR A 704 -30.40 12.62 17.07
N PHE A 705 -30.06 13.69 16.35
CA PHE A 705 -30.57 15.04 16.60
C PHE A 705 -31.22 15.58 15.34
N PRO A 706 -32.32 16.37 15.45
CA PRO A 706 -32.85 17.08 14.29
C PRO A 706 -31.81 18.04 13.71
N LEU A 707 -31.57 18.00 12.39
CA LEU A 707 -30.62 18.89 11.72
C LEU A 707 -30.91 20.37 11.99
N ASP A 708 -32.17 20.76 12.08
CA ASP A 708 -32.53 22.15 12.36
C ASP A 708 -32.23 22.60 13.80
N GLN A 709 -32.20 21.67 14.78
CA GLN A 709 -31.78 21.94 16.15
C GLN A 709 -30.28 21.81 16.37
N TRP A 710 -29.62 20.97 15.55
CA TRP A 710 -28.17 20.71 15.58
C TRP A 710 -27.57 20.97 14.20
N TRP A 711 -27.69 22.24 13.79
CA TRP A 711 -27.35 22.66 12.44
C TRP A 711 -25.88 22.39 12.06
N ARG A 712 -25.72 21.85 10.86
CA ARG A 712 -24.44 21.72 10.16
C ARG A 712 -24.65 22.12 8.70
N SER A 713 -23.68 22.85 8.16
CA SER A 713 -23.70 23.24 6.74
C SER A 713 -23.32 22.07 5.82
N ASP A 714 -22.38 21.21 6.25
CA ASP A 714 -21.92 20.05 5.52
C ASP A 714 -22.93 18.89 5.71
N GLN A 715 -23.78 18.68 4.72
CA GLN A 715 -24.81 17.65 4.75
C GLN A 715 -24.72 16.73 3.53
N THR A 716 -25.06 15.47 3.74
CA THR A 716 -25.25 14.51 2.66
C THR A 716 -26.73 14.25 2.46
N MET A 717 -27.24 14.58 1.27
CA MET A 717 -28.61 14.24 0.88
C MET A 717 -28.69 12.75 0.64
N LEU A 718 -29.65 12.09 1.21
CA LEU A 718 -29.99 10.68 1.05
C LEU A 718 -31.28 10.58 0.24
N ILE A 719 -31.25 9.91 -0.89
CA ILE A 719 -32.35 9.84 -1.86
C ILE A 719 -32.68 8.36 -2.10
N ARG A 720 -33.80 7.90 -1.57
CA ARG A 720 -34.29 6.55 -1.87
C ARG A 720 -35.00 6.57 -3.21
N SER A 721 -34.55 5.70 -4.11
CA SER A 721 -35.08 5.63 -5.46
C SER A 721 -35.17 4.20 -5.98
N THR A 722 -36.15 3.98 -6.86
CA THR A 722 -36.26 2.78 -7.68
C THR A 722 -35.34 2.82 -8.90
N ASN A 723 -34.85 4.01 -9.29
CA ASN A 723 -33.95 4.22 -10.41
C ASN A 723 -32.49 4.10 -9.99
N GLU A 724 -31.64 3.69 -10.90
CA GLU A 724 -30.19 3.66 -10.68
C GLU A 724 -29.61 5.08 -10.55
N ALA A 725 -28.52 5.21 -9.76
CA ALA A 725 -27.86 6.49 -9.52
C ALA A 725 -27.43 7.20 -10.83
N ALA A 726 -26.98 6.45 -11.83
CA ALA A 726 -26.57 7.00 -13.13
C ALA A 726 -27.74 7.65 -13.90
N ALA A 727 -28.93 7.08 -13.78
CA ALA A 727 -30.13 7.63 -14.40
C ALA A 727 -30.65 8.88 -13.69
N LEU A 728 -30.47 8.95 -12.36
CA LEU A 728 -30.89 10.11 -11.56
C LEU A 728 -29.88 11.27 -11.61
N ALA A 729 -28.63 11.01 -11.92
CA ALA A 729 -27.56 12.01 -11.83
C ALA A 729 -27.84 13.30 -12.64
N PRO A 730 -28.32 13.25 -13.90
CA PRO A 730 -28.68 14.46 -14.63
C PRO A 730 -29.83 15.25 -13.98
N ALA A 731 -30.83 14.55 -13.46
CA ALA A 731 -31.99 15.17 -12.83
C ALA A 731 -31.63 15.84 -11.48
N ILE A 732 -30.78 15.21 -10.68
CA ILE A 732 -30.24 15.78 -9.44
C ILE A 732 -29.41 17.04 -9.75
N ALA A 733 -28.55 16.98 -10.77
CA ALA A 733 -27.78 18.16 -11.20
C ALA A 733 -28.67 19.29 -11.70
N ALA A 734 -29.71 18.99 -12.48
CA ALA A 734 -30.70 19.99 -12.94
C ALA A 734 -31.49 20.59 -11.78
N ALA A 735 -31.90 19.80 -10.79
CA ALA A 735 -32.56 20.28 -9.58
C ALA A 735 -31.67 21.23 -8.77
N LEU A 736 -30.36 20.95 -8.68
CA LEU A 736 -29.38 21.82 -8.04
C LEU A 736 -29.22 23.15 -8.81
N HIS A 737 -28.95 23.10 -10.11
CA HIS A 737 -28.78 24.29 -10.95
C HIS A 737 -30.05 25.13 -11.08
N ALA A 738 -31.24 24.56 -10.88
CA ALA A 738 -32.49 25.32 -10.84
C ALA A 738 -32.63 26.15 -9.55
N ILE A 739 -31.85 25.90 -8.50
CA ILE A 739 -31.75 26.73 -7.29
C ILE A 739 -30.68 27.79 -7.52
N ASP A 740 -29.51 27.40 -7.99
CA ASP A 740 -28.41 28.32 -8.30
C ASP A 740 -27.58 27.77 -9.46
N PRO A 741 -27.63 28.40 -10.65
CA PRO A 741 -26.87 27.96 -11.82
C PRO A 741 -25.34 28.02 -11.66
N SER A 742 -24.85 28.79 -10.67
CA SER A 742 -23.40 28.94 -10.42
C SER A 742 -22.78 27.79 -9.68
N LEU A 743 -23.61 26.87 -9.12
CA LEU A 743 -23.12 25.75 -8.33
C LEU A 743 -22.44 24.68 -9.18
N PRO A 744 -21.35 24.08 -8.69
CA PRO A 744 -20.68 23.00 -9.41
C PRO A 744 -21.57 21.77 -9.51
N ARG A 745 -21.29 20.91 -10.48
CA ARG A 745 -22.00 19.64 -10.59
C ARG A 745 -21.79 18.80 -9.34
N PRO A 746 -22.86 18.25 -8.74
CA PRO A 746 -22.77 17.48 -7.52
C PRO A 746 -22.09 16.14 -7.78
N THR A 747 -21.27 15.69 -6.83
CA THR A 747 -20.75 14.33 -6.83
C THR A 747 -21.82 13.38 -6.35
N ILE A 748 -22.22 12.46 -7.21
CA ILE A 748 -23.30 11.49 -6.91
C ILE A 748 -22.68 10.11 -6.68
N THR A 749 -23.01 9.50 -5.57
CA THR A 749 -22.58 8.15 -5.18
C THR A 749 -23.77 7.34 -4.65
N THR A 750 -23.56 6.13 -4.18
CA THR A 750 -24.59 5.30 -3.54
C THR A 750 -24.13 4.87 -2.16
N LEU A 751 -25.06 4.67 -1.24
CA LEU A 751 -24.76 4.15 0.10
C LEU A 751 -24.10 2.77 0.02
N ARG A 752 -24.48 1.94 -0.95
CA ARG A 752 -23.81 0.64 -1.23
C ARG A 752 -22.32 0.83 -1.58
N ARG A 753 -21.96 1.86 -2.33
CA ARG A 753 -20.57 2.16 -2.68
C ARG A 753 -19.77 2.61 -1.46
N GLU A 754 -20.34 3.50 -0.65
CA GLU A 754 -19.71 3.94 0.62
C GLU A 754 -19.54 2.79 1.61
N ALA A 755 -20.59 2.00 1.87
CA ALA A 755 -20.50 0.79 2.68
C ALA A 755 -19.45 -0.21 2.17
N GLY A 756 -19.22 -0.24 0.84
CA GLY A 756 -18.20 -1.06 0.21
C GLY A 756 -16.76 -0.65 0.57
N ILE A 757 -16.54 0.60 1.00
CA ILE A 757 -15.22 1.10 1.40
C ILE A 757 -14.78 0.46 2.72
N VAL A 758 -15.70 0.21 3.63
CA VAL A 758 -15.42 -0.48 4.90
C VAL A 758 -14.84 -1.87 4.68
N LEU A 759 -15.23 -2.54 3.58
CA LEU A 759 -14.74 -3.86 3.18
C LEU A 759 -13.46 -3.80 2.30
N LEU A 760 -12.93 -2.61 2.01
CA LEU A 760 -11.77 -2.46 1.14
C LEU A 760 -10.53 -3.21 1.64
N PRO A 761 -10.15 -3.16 2.93
CA PRO A 761 -9.01 -3.92 3.43
C PRO A 761 -9.18 -5.43 3.20
N GLN A 762 -10.37 -5.98 3.43
CA GLN A 762 -10.66 -7.41 3.24
C GLN A 762 -10.68 -7.80 1.76
N ARG A 763 -11.19 -6.93 0.89
CA ARG A 763 -11.13 -7.14 -0.56
C ARG A 763 -9.69 -7.17 -1.05
N VAL A 764 -8.88 -6.22 -0.62
CA VAL A 764 -7.44 -6.18 -0.95
C VAL A 764 -6.73 -7.41 -0.40
N ALA A 765 -6.99 -7.79 0.86
CA ALA A 765 -6.40 -8.99 1.46
C ALA A 765 -6.80 -10.26 0.69
N ALA A 766 -8.09 -10.45 0.40
CA ALA A 766 -8.59 -11.61 -0.34
C ALA A 766 -7.98 -11.68 -1.74
N THR A 767 -7.91 -10.56 -2.46
CA THR A 767 -7.35 -10.50 -3.81
C THR A 767 -5.85 -10.80 -3.80
N VAL A 768 -5.08 -10.14 -2.93
CA VAL A 768 -3.63 -10.31 -2.86
C VAL A 768 -3.27 -11.71 -2.36
N THR A 769 -3.85 -12.16 -1.24
CA THR A 769 -3.57 -13.50 -0.70
C THR A 769 -4.09 -14.60 -1.61
N GLY A 770 -5.21 -14.37 -2.32
CA GLY A 770 -5.74 -15.26 -3.34
C GLY A 770 -4.79 -15.42 -4.52
N ALA A 771 -4.28 -14.31 -5.06
CA ALA A 771 -3.27 -14.33 -6.13
C ALA A 771 -1.98 -15.02 -5.68
N LEU A 772 -1.48 -14.69 -4.48
CA LEU A 772 -0.29 -15.33 -3.91
C LEU A 772 -0.51 -16.82 -3.63
N GLY A 773 -1.69 -17.19 -3.13
CA GLY A 773 -2.08 -18.58 -2.90
C GLY A 773 -2.15 -19.38 -4.20
N LEU A 774 -2.70 -18.80 -5.27
CA LEU A 774 -2.72 -19.42 -6.60
C LEU A 774 -1.31 -19.60 -7.16
N VAL A 775 -0.45 -18.58 -7.05
CA VAL A 775 0.96 -18.67 -7.45
C VAL A 775 1.67 -19.75 -6.64
N GLY A 776 1.48 -19.81 -5.32
CA GLY A 776 2.00 -20.84 -4.44
C GLY A 776 1.54 -22.25 -4.83
N LEU A 777 0.25 -22.42 -5.16
CA LEU A 777 -0.34 -23.68 -5.61
C LEU A 777 0.25 -24.13 -6.96
N LEU A 778 0.38 -23.22 -7.92
CA LEU A 778 1.01 -23.50 -9.21
C LEU A 778 2.48 -23.91 -9.04
N MET A 779 3.22 -23.20 -8.21
CA MET A 779 4.62 -23.53 -7.91
C MET A 779 4.74 -24.90 -7.20
N ALA A 780 3.84 -25.20 -6.27
CA ALA A 780 3.77 -26.50 -5.58
C ALA A 780 3.48 -27.63 -6.56
N THR A 781 2.57 -27.39 -7.50
CA THR A 781 2.21 -28.34 -8.56
C THR A 781 3.40 -28.63 -9.47
N VAL A 782 4.12 -27.60 -9.92
CA VAL A 782 5.33 -27.75 -10.75
C VAL A 782 6.44 -28.48 -9.99
N GLY A 783 6.66 -28.15 -8.72
CA GLY A 783 7.64 -28.81 -7.86
C GLY A 783 7.35 -30.30 -7.67
N LEU A 784 6.11 -30.63 -7.33
CA LEU A 784 5.64 -32.01 -7.16
C LEU A 784 5.74 -32.81 -8.48
N TYR A 785 5.24 -32.23 -9.59
CA TYR A 785 5.37 -32.83 -10.92
C TYR A 785 6.82 -33.11 -11.29
N GLY A 786 7.73 -32.14 -11.08
CA GLY A 786 9.15 -32.28 -11.40
C GLY A 786 9.81 -33.45 -10.65
N ILE A 787 9.52 -33.61 -9.38
CA ILE A 787 10.11 -34.67 -8.56
C ILE A 787 9.51 -36.05 -8.85
N ILE A 788 8.22 -36.12 -9.03
CA ILE A 788 7.55 -37.37 -9.40
C ILE A 788 8.03 -37.82 -10.79
N SER A 789 8.15 -36.91 -11.75
CA SER A 789 8.71 -37.19 -13.06
C SER A 789 10.16 -37.67 -12.99
N PHE A 790 10.99 -37.01 -12.16
CA PHE A 790 12.37 -37.43 -11.94
C PHE A 790 12.48 -38.81 -11.26
N SER A 791 11.64 -39.06 -10.24
CA SER A 791 11.59 -40.35 -9.54
C SER A 791 11.15 -41.47 -10.47
N ALA A 792 10.14 -41.23 -11.32
CA ALA A 792 9.66 -42.17 -12.32
C ALA A 792 10.75 -42.52 -13.34
N ASN A 793 11.46 -41.50 -13.86
CA ASN A 793 12.55 -41.70 -14.83
C ASN A 793 13.73 -42.52 -14.24
N ARG A 794 14.02 -42.39 -12.94
CA ARG A 794 15.07 -43.22 -12.28
C ARG A 794 14.66 -44.67 -12.09
N ARG A 795 13.36 -44.93 -12.02
CA ARG A 795 12.79 -46.28 -11.85
C ARG A 795 12.34 -46.91 -13.16
N VAL A 796 12.67 -46.32 -14.34
CA VAL A 796 12.22 -46.82 -15.67
C VAL A 796 12.62 -48.28 -15.84
N ARG A 797 13.85 -48.69 -15.47
CA ARG A 797 14.32 -50.06 -15.54
C ARG A 797 13.55 -50.98 -14.57
N GLU A 798 13.31 -50.56 -13.31
CA GLU A 798 12.49 -51.30 -12.34
C GLU A 798 11.04 -51.47 -12.85
N ILE A 799 10.47 -50.38 -13.40
CA ILE A 799 9.14 -50.39 -13.98
C ILE A 799 9.08 -51.32 -15.22
N GLY A 800 10.12 -51.26 -16.08
CA GLY A 800 10.24 -52.12 -17.26
C GLY A 800 10.28 -53.64 -16.88
N VAL A 801 11.07 -53.97 -15.83
CA VAL A 801 11.12 -55.38 -15.32
C VAL A 801 9.76 -55.80 -14.77
N ARG A 802 9.08 -54.95 -13.99
CA ARG A 802 7.75 -55.28 -13.44
C ARG A 802 6.69 -55.45 -14.53
N VAL A 803 6.70 -54.61 -15.57
CA VAL A 803 5.80 -54.72 -16.70
C VAL A 803 6.10 -55.99 -17.51
N ALA A 804 7.39 -56.34 -17.69
CA ALA A 804 7.80 -57.58 -18.33
C ALA A 804 7.36 -58.84 -17.53
N LEU A 805 7.25 -58.73 -16.18
CA LEU A 805 6.76 -59.74 -15.29
C LEU A 805 5.22 -59.76 -15.13
N GLY A 806 4.47 -58.93 -15.95
CA GLY A 806 3.01 -58.95 -15.99
C GLY A 806 2.30 -57.89 -15.13
N ALA A 807 3.00 -56.94 -14.56
CA ALA A 807 2.36 -55.85 -13.84
C ALA A 807 1.47 -54.99 -14.76
N SER A 808 0.24 -54.73 -14.35
CA SER A 808 -0.68 -53.90 -15.14
C SER A 808 -0.28 -52.42 -15.11
N ARG A 809 -0.73 -51.67 -16.13
CA ARG A 809 -0.54 -50.17 -16.15
C ARG A 809 -1.08 -49.51 -14.89
N ARG A 810 -2.18 -50.03 -14.33
CA ARG A 810 -2.78 -49.52 -13.09
C ARG A 810 -1.86 -49.66 -11.88
N ASP A 811 -1.14 -50.80 -11.80
CA ASP A 811 -0.21 -51.08 -10.71
C ASP A 811 0.97 -50.08 -10.72
N VAL A 812 1.52 -49.81 -11.90
CA VAL A 812 2.59 -48.82 -12.10
C VAL A 812 2.12 -47.43 -11.74
N VAL A 813 0.93 -47.03 -12.21
CA VAL A 813 0.36 -45.69 -11.87
C VAL A 813 0.11 -45.58 -10.38
N SER A 814 -0.49 -46.61 -9.77
CA SER A 814 -0.80 -46.63 -8.33
C SER A 814 0.47 -46.47 -7.46
N LEU A 815 1.55 -47.13 -7.83
CA LEU A 815 2.82 -47.07 -7.14
C LEU A 815 3.38 -45.62 -7.11
N ILE A 816 3.38 -44.96 -8.28
CA ILE A 816 3.93 -43.61 -8.40
C ILE A 816 3.01 -42.59 -7.72
N VAL A 817 1.69 -42.70 -7.91
CA VAL A 817 0.69 -41.82 -7.30
C VAL A 817 0.73 -41.94 -5.76
N ARG A 818 0.90 -43.14 -5.23
CA ARG A 818 1.03 -43.38 -3.76
C ARG A 818 2.18 -42.61 -3.14
N ASP A 819 3.34 -42.53 -3.81
CA ASP A 819 4.48 -41.72 -3.33
C ASP A 819 4.11 -40.21 -3.33
N GLY A 820 3.44 -39.73 -4.37
CA GLY A 820 2.96 -38.36 -4.43
C GLY A 820 1.93 -38.00 -3.35
N VAL A 821 0.97 -38.92 -3.12
CA VAL A 821 -0.08 -38.77 -2.08
C VAL A 821 0.54 -38.76 -0.67
N ARG A 822 1.55 -39.55 -0.41
CA ARG A 822 2.25 -39.54 0.88
C ARG A 822 2.94 -38.20 1.15
N LEU A 823 3.62 -37.64 0.14
CA LEU A 823 4.27 -36.33 0.26
C LEU A 823 3.23 -35.21 0.44
N ALA A 824 2.16 -35.26 -0.36
CA ALA A 824 1.06 -34.31 -0.27
C ALA A 824 0.34 -34.39 1.10
N GLY A 825 0.05 -35.60 1.57
CA GLY A 825 -0.56 -35.83 2.89
C GLY A 825 0.29 -35.30 4.04
N ALA A 826 1.61 -35.58 4.00
CA ALA A 826 2.53 -34.99 4.99
C ALA A 826 2.55 -33.44 4.91
N GLY A 827 2.57 -32.88 3.68
CA GLY A 827 2.50 -31.44 3.45
C GLY A 827 1.20 -30.83 3.96
N VAL A 828 0.06 -31.53 3.77
CA VAL A 828 -1.25 -31.09 4.27
C VAL A 828 -1.28 -31.08 5.80
N VAL A 829 -0.81 -32.14 6.46
CA VAL A 829 -0.80 -32.19 7.93
C VAL A 829 0.06 -31.06 8.50
N VAL A 830 1.31 -30.91 8.02
CA VAL A 830 2.20 -29.84 8.48
C VAL A 830 1.62 -28.46 8.14
N GLY A 831 1.05 -28.31 6.93
CA GLY A 831 0.44 -27.06 6.48
C GLY A 831 -0.76 -26.64 7.29
N LEU A 832 -1.66 -27.57 7.67
CA LEU A 832 -2.81 -27.28 8.54
C LEU A 832 -2.37 -26.85 9.94
N LEU A 833 -1.34 -27.49 10.51
CA LEU A 833 -0.78 -27.11 11.81
C LEU A 833 -0.15 -25.72 11.76
N LEU A 834 0.62 -25.41 10.72
CA LEU A 834 1.19 -24.08 10.50
C LEU A 834 0.11 -23.04 10.23
N ALA A 835 -0.90 -23.36 9.41
CA ALA A 835 -2.03 -22.49 9.17
C ALA A 835 -2.76 -22.16 10.46
N ALA A 836 -3.04 -23.15 11.31
CA ALA A 836 -3.67 -22.92 12.61
C ALA A 836 -2.84 -21.99 13.53
N ALA A 837 -1.52 -22.05 13.46
CA ALA A 837 -0.66 -21.13 14.22
C ALA A 837 -0.70 -19.71 13.64
N VAL A 838 -0.61 -19.55 12.31
CA VAL A 838 -0.55 -18.26 11.62
C VAL A 838 -1.90 -17.55 11.63
N THR A 839 -3.01 -18.27 11.46
CA THR A 839 -4.35 -17.67 11.36
C THR A 839 -4.80 -16.98 12.65
N ARG A 840 -4.21 -17.28 13.81
CA ARG A 840 -4.42 -16.50 15.04
C ARG A 840 -4.05 -15.02 14.87
N LEU A 841 -3.02 -14.73 14.08
CA LEU A 841 -2.59 -13.35 13.79
C LEU A 841 -3.60 -12.63 12.89
N LEU A 842 -4.39 -13.37 12.12
CA LEU A 842 -5.41 -12.85 11.21
C LEU A 842 -6.71 -12.46 11.92
N GLY A 843 -6.95 -12.92 13.14
CA GLY A 843 -8.24 -12.81 13.84
C GLY A 843 -8.83 -11.40 13.85
N ARG A 844 -7.98 -10.36 13.99
CA ARG A 844 -8.40 -8.95 14.00
C ARG A 844 -8.96 -8.45 12.66
N PHE A 845 -8.75 -9.19 11.56
CA PHE A 845 -9.16 -8.81 10.20
C PHE A 845 -10.30 -9.68 9.65
N LEU A 846 -10.84 -10.62 10.45
CA LEU A 846 -11.73 -11.69 9.99
C LEU A 846 -13.21 -11.49 10.37
N PHE A 847 -13.71 -10.28 10.72
CA PHE A 847 -15.14 -10.01 11.00
C PHE A 847 -15.91 -11.21 11.61
N ASP A 848 -15.88 -11.43 12.89
CA ASP A 848 -16.57 -12.53 13.61
C ASP A 848 -16.35 -13.95 13.05
N LEU A 849 -15.52 -14.12 12.01
CA LEU A 849 -15.13 -15.44 11.53
C LEU A 849 -14.03 -16.02 12.43
N SER A 850 -14.24 -17.24 12.90
CA SER A 850 -13.21 -17.95 13.66
C SER A 850 -11.92 -18.11 12.82
N PRO A 851 -10.74 -17.77 13.37
CA PRO A 851 -9.46 -18.08 12.71
C PRO A 851 -9.28 -19.57 12.39
N PHE A 852 -10.05 -20.45 13.05
CA PHE A 852 -10.04 -21.90 12.89
C PHE A 852 -11.27 -22.42 12.14
N ASP A 853 -11.79 -21.65 11.18
CA ASP A 853 -12.99 -22.07 10.45
C ASP A 853 -12.82 -23.43 9.76
N PRO A 854 -13.53 -24.49 10.23
CA PRO A 854 -13.29 -25.86 9.76
C PRO A 854 -13.65 -26.05 8.30
N VAL A 855 -14.60 -25.28 7.78
CA VAL A 855 -15.04 -25.37 6.39
C VAL A 855 -13.94 -24.87 5.45
N THR A 856 -13.32 -23.76 5.78
CA THR A 856 -12.18 -23.23 4.99
C THR A 856 -10.99 -24.18 5.03
N PHE A 857 -10.63 -24.68 6.21
CA PHE A 857 -9.52 -25.61 6.36
C PHE A 857 -9.75 -26.89 5.56
N ALA A 858 -10.94 -27.49 5.65
CA ALA A 858 -11.29 -28.70 4.92
C ALA A 858 -11.35 -28.47 3.39
N ALA A 859 -11.98 -27.38 2.93
CA ALA A 859 -12.09 -27.07 1.52
C ALA A 859 -10.72 -26.82 0.87
N MET A 860 -9.83 -26.05 1.54
CA MET A 860 -8.49 -25.78 1.01
C MET A 860 -7.60 -27.03 1.03
N ALA A 861 -7.69 -27.87 2.05
CA ALA A 861 -7.01 -29.16 2.10
C ALA A 861 -7.50 -30.10 0.97
N ALA A 862 -8.81 -30.20 0.75
CA ALA A 862 -9.40 -31.01 -0.33
C ALA A 862 -8.96 -30.50 -1.72
N LEU A 863 -9.02 -29.17 -1.97
CA LEU A 863 -8.52 -28.56 -3.20
C LEU A 863 -7.05 -28.91 -3.42
N PHE A 864 -6.23 -28.77 -2.39
CA PHE A 864 -4.79 -29.01 -2.46
C PHE A 864 -4.47 -30.48 -2.76
N ILE A 865 -5.16 -31.42 -2.10
CA ILE A 865 -5.02 -32.87 -2.36
C ILE A 865 -5.46 -33.19 -3.80
N GLY A 866 -6.56 -32.64 -4.28
CA GLY A 866 -7.03 -32.80 -5.66
C GLY A 866 -6.00 -32.37 -6.70
N VAL A 867 -5.41 -31.19 -6.50
CA VAL A 867 -4.34 -30.67 -7.39
C VAL A 867 -3.07 -31.54 -7.31
N ALA A 868 -2.68 -31.97 -6.11
CA ALA A 868 -1.53 -32.86 -5.92
C ALA A 868 -1.72 -34.23 -6.58
N LEU A 869 -2.93 -34.78 -6.54
CA LEU A 869 -3.29 -36.01 -7.26
C LEU A 869 -3.16 -35.82 -8.77
N LEU A 870 -3.68 -34.75 -9.34
CA LEU A 870 -3.55 -34.43 -10.77
C LEU A 870 -2.09 -34.25 -11.18
N ALA A 871 -1.30 -33.52 -10.38
CA ALA A 871 0.14 -33.32 -10.62
C ALA A 871 0.93 -34.63 -10.60
N SER A 872 0.50 -35.60 -9.78
CA SER A 872 1.15 -36.92 -9.66
C SER A 872 0.71 -37.88 -10.75
N TYR A 873 -0.54 -37.80 -11.19
CA TYR A 873 -1.11 -38.71 -12.17
C TYR A 873 -0.53 -38.54 -13.58
N LEU A 874 -0.27 -37.31 -14.02
CA LEU A 874 0.25 -37.03 -15.37
C LEU A 874 1.61 -37.70 -15.64
N PRO A 875 2.65 -37.54 -14.76
CA PRO A 875 3.93 -38.23 -14.96
C PRO A 875 3.81 -39.75 -14.78
N ALA A 876 2.95 -40.20 -13.85
CA ALA A 876 2.72 -41.63 -13.64
C ALA A 876 2.11 -42.32 -14.91
N ARG A 877 1.17 -41.68 -15.56
CA ARG A 877 0.57 -42.15 -16.82
C ARG A 877 1.62 -42.23 -17.95
N ARG A 878 2.48 -41.18 -18.07
CA ARG A 878 3.57 -41.18 -19.05
C ARG A 878 4.57 -42.28 -18.81
N ALA A 879 4.96 -42.54 -17.56
CA ALA A 879 5.86 -43.65 -17.21
C ALA A 879 5.26 -45.04 -17.49
N ALA A 880 3.94 -45.20 -17.27
CA ALA A 880 3.25 -46.47 -17.52
C ALA A 880 3.00 -46.79 -19.02
N THR A 881 3.15 -45.79 -19.91
CA THR A 881 3.02 -45.92 -21.36
C THR A 881 4.37 -46.06 -22.07
N ALA A 882 5.50 -46.00 -21.36
CA ALA A 882 6.83 -46.20 -21.96
C ALA A 882 7.03 -47.64 -22.43
N ASP A 883 7.63 -47.81 -23.62
CA ASP A 883 7.88 -49.13 -24.24
C ASP A 883 8.95 -49.88 -23.38
N PRO A 884 8.62 -51.09 -22.87
CA PRO A 884 9.51 -51.92 -22.07
C PRO A 884 10.84 -52.24 -22.76
N MET A 885 10.83 -52.38 -24.10
CA MET A 885 12.04 -52.71 -24.87
C MET A 885 13.02 -51.52 -24.97
N THR A 886 12.47 -50.31 -25.08
CA THR A 886 13.30 -49.07 -24.98
C THR A 886 13.81 -48.82 -23.56
N ALA A 887 13.03 -49.16 -22.54
CA ALA A 887 13.39 -49.05 -21.12
C ALA A 887 14.53 -50.01 -20.70
N LEU A 888 14.63 -51.17 -21.28
CA LEU A 888 15.71 -52.18 -21.04
C LEU A 888 17.00 -51.92 -21.83
N ARG A 889 16.90 -51.12 -22.95
CA ARG A 889 18.05 -50.77 -23.80
C ARG A 889 18.67 -49.40 -23.45
N ALA A 890 18.08 -48.65 -22.55
CA ALA A 890 18.64 -47.36 -22.10
C ALA A 890 19.80 -47.63 -21.12
N ASP A 891 21.04 -47.50 -21.61
CA ASP A 891 22.29 -47.47 -20.81
C ASP A 891 22.49 -46.17 -20.07
#